data_b5e63a17fdcafe925a56d50bf3f7427e
#
_entry.id   b5e63a17fdcafe925a56d50bf3f7427e
#
_cell.length_a   1.000
_cell.length_b   1.000
_cell.length_c   1.000
_cell.angle_alpha   90.00
_cell.angle_beta   90.00
_cell.angle_gamma   90.00
#
_symmetry.space_group_name_H-M   'P 1'
#
loop_
_entity.id
_entity.type
_entity.pdbx_description
1 polymer ?
#
loop_
_entity_poly.entity_id
_entity_poly.type
_entity_poly.pdbx_seq_one_letter_code
_entity_poly.pdbx_strand_id
1 'polypeptide(L)'
;MTMTEKKHAIKPYPLGAHVEDGAIRFAYASGKKDCGILIYDRKSGKKTHRVPFRQEERMGNVYCKYLELEPENVGYQFYEGERTVPDLHAQGFLRKPAYGKIRKPADRIAVFPNEDFDWEQDMHPMLPYEDSTCYCLHVRGFTMHASSQVTHRGTFAGVVEKLDYLQEIGVTTVEFQPVYEFDETPEKTVPKTSGELVAVAGEKNGEGKLPGYRVLNYWGYREGFYYAPKAAYAAGEDPAEEFRLMVKEFHKRKMEVILQFYFPRGMDAAEIGNILRFWVLSYHVDGFHLMGEGVPAQMLAGDPALSGTKLWHYSFDTEQLYDPAVKPEYRNLAEYRDDYLYTMRRFLKGDDNMLSGVLYEMRHIPANMGRIHYLSNYYGLTLMDMVSYDHKHNEANGEGNRDGNDYNCSWNCGEEGPSRRKKVQALRKKQLQNAFCMLLLTQSTPLIFMGDEFGNSQQGNNNPYCQDNKITWLNWQDREKNAELLNFWKQMIAFRKAHPILHPEEELRILDTLSCGYPDLSYHGQNAWRPQTESYNRHVGIMYCGKYAKTPQGGEDSFLYVAMNMHWEPQKLAFPKLPKGMEWNLVLATEKSEDTLTVQEKEEQSREQTGIIAPRSIAVYEGVVMAASQDKEKKVSARSLKKKTDVAGER
;
A
#
# COMPACT_ATOMS: atom_id res chain seq x y z
N MET A 1 33.99 31.94 12.50
CA MET A 1 33.23 31.87 11.23
C MET A 1 33.00 33.28 10.77
N THR A 2 33.64 33.70 9.70
CA THR A 2 33.42 35.02 9.07
C THR A 2 32.15 34.89 8.21
N MET A 3 31.16 35.70 8.52
CA MET A 3 29.88 35.74 7.79
C MET A 3 29.81 37.04 6.98
N THR A 4 29.60 36.93 5.68
CA THR A 4 29.46 38.08 4.80
C THR A 4 28.05 38.12 4.21
N GLU A 5 27.36 39.27 4.27
CA GLU A 5 26.08 39.47 3.59
C GLU A 5 26.37 39.79 2.11
N LYS A 6 25.72 39.05 1.21
CA LYS A 6 25.82 39.28 -0.23
C LYS A 6 24.58 40.02 -0.73
N LYS A 7 24.76 41.09 -1.45
CA LYS A 7 23.61 41.80 -2.09
C LYS A 7 23.21 41.10 -3.37
N HIS A 8 22.05 40.49 -3.35
CA HIS A 8 21.38 39.92 -4.51
C HIS A 8 19.99 40.51 -4.69
N ALA A 9 19.39 40.29 -5.85
CA ALA A 9 17.98 40.59 -6.06
C ALA A 9 17.12 39.73 -5.14
N ILE A 10 16.01 40.30 -4.64
CA ILE A 10 15.06 39.58 -3.78
C ILE A 10 14.47 38.41 -4.57
N LYS A 11 14.70 37.18 -4.15
CA LYS A 11 14.14 35.96 -4.71
C LYS A 11 13.31 35.24 -3.65
N PRO A 12 11.99 35.53 -3.55
CA PRO A 12 11.17 35.08 -2.44
C PRO A 12 10.83 33.60 -2.48
N TYR A 13 11.06 32.89 -3.59
CA TYR A 13 10.73 31.50 -3.79
C TYR A 13 11.90 30.68 -4.34
N PRO A 14 11.95 29.38 -4.00
CA PRO A 14 11.14 28.67 -3.02
C PRO A 14 11.44 29.15 -1.58
N LEU A 15 10.49 28.93 -0.65
CA LEU A 15 10.68 29.22 0.76
C LEU A 15 11.72 28.28 1.40
N GLY A 16 12.21 28.65 2.62
CA GLY A 16 13.25 27.90 3.30
C GLY A 16 14.66 28.36 2.98
N ALA A 17 15.65 27.50 3.20
CA ALA A 17 17.04 27.82 2.93
C ALA A 17 17.59 26.93 1.79
N HIS A 18 18.21 27.58 0.82
CA HIS A 18 18.74 26.93 -0.40
C HIS A 18 20.17 27.38 -0.68
N VAL A 19 21.01 26.45 -1.10
CA VAL A 19 22.38 26.76 -1.53
C VAL A 19 22.35 27.24 -2.98
N GLU A 20 22.76 28.49 -3.21
CA GLU A 20 22.75 29.12 -4.53
C GLU A 20 23.99 30.01 -4.70
N ASP A 21 24.69 29.91 -5.83
CA ASP A 21 25.81 30.77 -6.22
C ASP A 21 26.88 30.97 -5.13
N GLY A 22 27.23 29.91 -4.38
CA GLY A 22 28.22 29.95 -3.31
C GLY A 22 27.77 30.67 -2.04
N ALA A 23 26.47 30.85 -1.85
CA ALA A 23 25.84 31.39 -0.65
C ALA A 23 24.59 30.58 -0.26
N ILE A 24 24.11 30.76 0.95
CA ILE A 24 22.83 30.23 1.38
C ILE A 24 21.78 31.35 1.28
N ARG A 25 20.77 31.15 0.48
CA ARG A 25 19.58 31.98 0.40
C ARG A 25 18.55 31.53 1.43
N PHE A 26 18.13 32.43 2.28
CA PHE A 26 17.06 32.23 3.25
C PHE A 26 15.82 33.00 2.81
N ALA A 27 14.70 32.33 2.58
CA ALA A 27 13.41 32.90 2.25
C ALA A 27 12.39 32.53 3.34
N TYR A 28 11.90 33.51 4.08
CA TYR A 28 11.04 33.30 5.24
C TYR A 28 9.77 34.14 5.18
N ALA A 29 8.61 33.47 5.21
CA ALA A 29 7.31 34.13 5.23
C ALA A 29 6.91 34.53 6.65
N SER A 30 6.81 35.83 6.94
CA SER A 30 6.38 36.34 8.23
C SER A 30 5.69 37.69 8.14
N GLY A 31 4.62 37.86 8.93
CA GLY A 31 3.98 39.15 9.17
C GLY A 31 4.68 40.01 10.22
N LYS A 32 5.71 39.49 10.91
CA LYS A 32 6.43 40.17 11.98
C LYS A 32 7.56 41.06 11.41
N LYS A 33 7.78 42.24 12.02
CA LYS A 33 8.95 43.07 11.69
C LYS A 33 10.24 42.62 12.39
N ASP A 34 10.11 42.14 13.63
CA ASP A 34 11.24 41.56 14.37
C ASP A 34 11.31 40.04 14.09
N CYS A 35 11.98 39.73 12.99
CA CYS A 35 12.24 38.33 12.57
C CYS A 35 13.59 38.24 11.91
N GLY A 36 14.13 37.03 11.78
CA GLY A 36 15.44 36.79 11.19
C GLY A 36 15.88 35.33 11.32
N ILE A 37 17.19 35.15 11.23
CA ILE A 37 17.84 33.84 11.16
C ILE A 37 18.72 33.67 12.40
N LEU A 38 18.67 32.51 13.02
CA LEU A 38 19.60 32.02 14.01
C LEU A 38 20.57 31.05 13.34
N ILE A 39 21.85 31.30 13.38
CA ILE A 39 22.88 30.42 12.84
C ILE A 39 23.57 29.67 13.98
N TYR A 40 23.80 28.38 13.74
CA TYR A 40 24.39 27.45 14.68
C TYR A 40 25.64 26.81 14.04
N ASP A 41 26.64 26.52 14.84
CA ASP A 41 27.73 25.64 14.47
C ASP A 41 27.22 24.19 14.46
N ARG A 42 27.35 23.52 13.34
CA ARG A 42 26.76 22.16 13.12
C ARG A 42 27.36 21.12 14.08
N LYS A 43 28.66 21.19 14.38
CA LYS A 43 29.33 20.21 15.25
C LYS A 43 28.92 20.32 16.70
N SER A 44 28.94 21.55 17.24
CA SER A 44 28.64 21.80 18.66
C SER A 44 27.13 22.00 18.93
N GLY A 45 26.34 22.39 17.92
CA GLY A 45 24.95 22.83 18.07
C GLY A 45 24.81 24.16 18.82
N LYS A 46 25.89 24.94 18.98
CA LYS A 46 25.87 26.23 19.67
C LYS A 46 25.49 27.34 18.70
N LYS A 47 24.59 28.23 19.14
CA LYS A 47 24.22 29.43 18.40
C LYS A 47 25.45 30.35 18.27
N THR A 48 25.74 30.73 17.03
CA THR A 48 26.88 31.62 16.70
C THR A 48 26.43 33.01 16.33
N HIS A 49 25.34 33.18 15.60
CA HIS A 49 24.84 34.46 15.13
C HIS A 49 23.33 34.58 15.23
N ARG A 50 22.85 35.82 15.39
CA ARG A 50 21.46 36.23 15.21
C ARG A 50 21.43 37.30 14.12
N VAL A 51 20.82 37.00 12.99
CA VAL A 51 20.83 37.84 11.78
C VAL A 51 19.42 38.36 11.52
N PRO A 52 19.14 39.65 11.73
CA PRO A 52 17.83 40.22 11.48
C PRO A 52 17.53 40.34 9.97
N PHE A 53 16.30 40.17 9.58
CA PHE A 53 15.80 40.62 8.29
C PHE A 53 15.53 42.12 8.32
N ARG A 54 15.77 42.81 7.19
CA ARG A 54 15.50 44.24 7.01
C ARG A 54 14.26 44.43 6.15
N GLN A 55 13.59 45.58 6.25
CA GLN A 55 12.36 45.84 5.48
C GLN A 55 12.61 45.96 3.98
N GLU A 56 13.79 46.39 3.57
CA GLU A 56 14.21 46.43 2.17
C GLU A 56 14.50 45.03 1.56
N GLU A 57 14.59 43.99 2.39
CA GLU A 57 14.79 42.59 1.98
C GLU A 57 13.46 41.83 1.85
N ARG A 58 12.36 42.53 1.76
CA ARG A 58 11.01 41.95 1.80
C ARG A 58 10.22 42.18 0.49
N MET A 59 9.58 41.11 0.03
CA MET A 59 8.56 41.16 -1.02
C MET A 59 7.24 40.56 -0.49
N GLY A 60 6.17 41.34 -0.44
CA GLY A 60 4.94 40.89 0.22
C GLY A 60 5.19 40.57 1.70
N ASN A 61 4.96 39.34 2.11
CA ASN A 61 5.25 38.83 3.46
C ASN A 61 6.51 37.93 3.54
N VAL A 62 7.30 37.88 2.46
CA VAL A 62 8.50 37.02 2.41
C VAL A 62 9.76 37.89 2.51
N TYR A 63 10.57 37.62 3.50
CA TYR A 63 11.91 38.17 3.65
C TYR A 63 12.90 37.25 2.93
N CYS A 64 13.93 37.83 2.27
CA CYS A 64 14.94 37.11 1.54
C CYS A 64 16.33 37.66 1.84
N LYS A 65 17.25 36.83 2.31
CA LYS A 65 18.63 37.22 2.63
C LYS A 65 19.63 36.17 2.15
N TYR A 66 20.77 36.60 1.65
CA TYR A 66 21.88 35.75 1.25
C TYR A 66 23.03 35.87 2.24
N LEU A 67 23.54 34.77 2.71
CA LEU A 67 24.69 34.68 3.61
C LEU A 67 25.74 33.75 3.00
N GLU A 68 27.00 34.22 2.93
CA GLU A 68 28.14 33.39 2.53
C GLU A 68 28.51 32.50 3.72
N LEU A 69 28.08 31.24 3.67
CA LEU A 69 28.28 30.23 4.71
C LEU A 69 28.46 28.87 4.03
N GLU A 70 29.32 28.05 4.63
CA GLU A 70 29.52 26.67 4.19
C GLU A 70 28.37 25.77 4.72
N PRO A 71 27.50 25.19 3.88
CA PRO A 71 26.32 24.44 4.32
C PRO A 71 26.64 23.26 5.25
N GLU A 72 27.75 22.58 5.02
CA GLU A 72 28.19 21.44 5.83
C GLU A 72 28.63 21.83 7.24
N ASN A 73 28.90 23.10 7.51
CA ASN A 73 29.38 23.59 8.81
C ASN A 73 28.32 24.30 9.64
N VAL A 74 27.12 24.53 9.07
CA VAL A 74 26.08 25.33 9.71
C VAL A 74 24.78 24.59 9.90
N GLY A 75 24.06 24.95 10.98
CA GLY A 75 22.64 24.74 11.14
C GLY A 75 21.93 26.09 11.29
N TYR A 76 20.62 26.11 11.08
CA TYR A 76 19.85 27.34 11.18
C TYR A 76 18.45 27.12 11.74
N GLN A 77 17.84 28.20 12.20
CA GLN A 77 16.40 28.33 12.52
C GLN A 77 15.96 29.75 12.20
N PHE A 78 14.67 29.97 12.10
CA PHE A 78 14.12 31.32 12.08
C PHE A 78 13.75 31.77 13.50
N TYR A 79 13.52 33.07 13.68
CA TYR A 79 12.97 33.63 14.91
C TYR A 79 11.95 34.73 14.64
N GLU A 80 11.00 34.90 15.57
CA GLU A 80 10.06 36.02 15.65
C GLU A 80 10.08 36.58 17.07
N GLY A 81 10.61 37.77 17.25
CA GLY A 81 10.89 38.31 18.58
C GLY A 81 11.84 37.38 19.36
N GLU A 82 11.40 36.92 20.52
CA GLU A 82 12.15 35.94 21.33
C GLU A 82 11.82 34.48 21.00
N ARG A 83 10.83 34.25 20.13
CA ARG A 83 10.39 32.88 19.78
C ARG A 83 11.27 32.30 18.68
N THR A 84 11.82 31.12 18.91
CA THR A 84 12.45 30.30 17.86
C THR A 84 11.37 29.61 17.02
N VAL A 85 11.52 29.68 15.70
CA VAL A 85 10.61 29.06 14.71
C VAL A 85 11.40 28.09 13.87
N PRO A 86 11.10 26.77 13.91
CA PRO A 86 11.68 25.82 12.98
C PRO A 86 11.29 26.14 11.53
N ASP A 87 12.17 25.84 10.60
CA ASP A 87 11.84 25.91 9.18
C ASP A 87 11.00 24.72 8.75
N LEU A 88 9.78 24.98 8.23
CA LEU A 88 8.91 23.94 7.70
C LEU A 88 9.44 23.33 6.37
N HIS A 89 10.34 24.02 5.69
CA HIS A 89 10.97 23.60 4.44
C HIS A 89 12.35 22.95 4.66
N ALA A 90 12.75 22.72 5.94
CA ALA A 90 13.99 22.07 6.25
C ALA A 90 14.08 20.66 5.69
N GLN A 91 15.19 20.33 5.04
CA GLN A 91 15.46 19.01 4.44
C GLN A 91 16.11 18.02 5.43
N GLY A 92 16.51 18.48 6.59
CA GLY A 92 17.10 17.68 7.65
C GLY A 92 17.26 18.46 8.96
N PHE A 93 17.51 17.77 10.05
CA PHE A 93 17.67 18.35 11.39
C PHE A 93 18.93 17.87 12.07
N LEU A 94 19.59 18.79 12.80
CA LEU A 94 20.78 18.53 13.57
C LEU A 94 20.51 17.58 14.73
N ARG A 95 20.83 16.47 14.87
CA ARG A 95 20.59 15.48 15.91
C ARG A 95 19.33 14.63 15.66
N LYS A 96 19.56 13.36 15.67
CA LYS A 96 18.57 12.32 15.61
C LYS A 96 17.90 12.15 16.98
N PRO A 97 16.60 12.34 17.11
CA PRO A 97 15.89 12.05 18.35
C PRO A 97 15.72 10.55 18.53
N ALA A 98 15.66 10.09 19.77
CA ALA A 98 15.06 8.79 20.04
C ALA A 98 13.54 8.88 19.78
N TYR A 99 12.97 7.85 19.14
CA TYR A 99 11.54 7.79 18.80
C TYR A 99 10.67 7.98 20.07
N GLY A 100 9.59 8.74 19.95
CA GLY A 100 8.64 9.02 21.03
C GLY A 100 9.13 10.05 22.07
N LYS A 101 10.25 10.72 21.86
CA LYS A 101 10.72 11.79 22.75
C LYS A 101 10.13 13.13 22.35
N ILE A 102 9.78 13.92 23.40
CA ILE A 102 9.28 15.29 23.23
C ILE A 102 10.39 16.15 22.63
N ARG A 103 10.08 16.84 21.53
CA ARG A 103 10.97 17.85 20.91
C ARG A 103 10.35 19.23 21.03
N LYS A 104 11.13 20.19 21.49
CA LYS A 104 10.75 21.60 21.49
C LYS A 104 11.11 22.24 20.14
N PRO A 105 10.47 23.33 19.74
CA PRO A 105 10.87 24.06 18.53
C PRO A 105 12.37 24.42 18.49
N ALA A 106 12.96 24.78 19.62
CA ALA A 106 14.38 25.09 19.72
C ALA A 106 15.32 23.89 19.45
N ASP A 107 14.83 22.65 19.57
CA ASP A 107 15.61 21.43 19.31
C ASP A 107 15.64 21.09 17.80
N ARG A 108 14.85 21.77 16.97
CA ARG A 108 14.72 21.53 15.53
C ARG A 108 15.62 22.49 14.73
N ILE A 109 16.93 22.37 14.93
CA ILE A 109 17.91 23.12 14.14
C ILE A 109 18.01 22.46 12.77
N ALA A 110 17.61 23.19 11.73
CA ALA A 110 17.69 22.72 10.35
C ALA A 110 19.15 22.61 9.88
N VAL A 111 19.44 21.60 9.07
CA VAL A 111 20.75 21.38 8.42
C VAL A 111 20.54 21.02 6.96
N PHE A 112 21.57 21.18 6.17
CA PHE A 112 21.60 20.78 4.77
C PHE A 112 22.06 19.31 4.69
N PRO A 113 21.29 18.40 4.07
CA PRO A 113 21.77 17.06 3.77
C PRO A 113 22.88 17.11 2.72
N ASN A 114 23.68 16.04 2.65
CA ASN A 114 24.63 15.89 1.56
C ASN A 114 23.87 15.68 0.24
N GLU A 115 24.14 16.52 -0.76
CA GLU A 115 23.51 16.41 -2.09
C GLU A 115 24.30 15.46 -3.01
N ASP A 116 25.56 15.17 -2.70
CA ASP A 116 26.44 14.29 -3.48
C ASP A 116 26.15 12.82 -3.19
N PHE A 117 24.94 12.36 -3.53
CA PHE A 117 24.58 10.95 -3.45
C PHE A 117 24.77 10.27 -4.79
N ASP A 118 25.54 9.20 -4.83
CA ASP A 118 25.76 8.40 -6.02
C ASP A 118 24.60 7.43 -6.27
N TRP A 119 23.70 7.80 -7.13
CA TRP A 119 22.61 6.95 -7.59
C TRP A 119 23.05 5.81 -8.53
N GLU A 120 24.33 5.81 -9.00
CA GLU A 120 24.84 4.87 -10.01
C GLU A 120 23.99 4.94 -11.30
N GLN A 121 23.40 3.81 -11.71
CA GLN A 121 22.49 3.70 -12.86
C GLN A 121 21.05 3.45 -12.38
N ASP A 122 20.63 4.15 -11.34
CA ASP A 122 19.29 4.00 -10.80
C ASP A 122 18.22 4.38 -11.84
N MET A 123 17.18 3.56 -11.93
CA MET A 123 16.03 3.79 -12.82
C MET A 123 14.74 3.36 -12.11
N HIS A 124 13.70 4.16 -12.25
CA HIS A 124 12.36 3.80 -11.79
C HIS A 124 11.89 2.49 -12.45
N PRO A 125 11.39 1.51 -11.69
CA PRO A 125 10.89 0.25 -12.24
C PRO A 125 9.70 0.43 -13.20
N MET A 126 8.85 1.44 -13.00
CA MET A 126 7.67 1.78 -13.79
C MET A 126 6.77 0.57 -14.09
N LEU A 127 6.45 -0.18 -13.05
CA LEU A 127 5.65 -1.39 -13.18
C LEU A 127 4.18 -1.04 -13.52
N PRO A 128 3.55 -1.73 -14.47
CA PRO A 128 2.13 -1.54 -14.72
C PRO A 128 1.30 -2.09 -13.56
N TYR A 129 0.09 -1.57 -13.37
CA TYR A 129 -0.78 -1.97 -12.24
C TYR A 129 -1.17 -3.43 -12.27
N GLU A 130 -1.35 -4.01 -13.45
CA GLU A 130 -1.66 -5.43 -13.66
C GLU A 130 -0.55 -6.37 -13.19
N ASP A 131 0.71 -5.94 -13.24
CA ASP A 131 1.87 -6.72 -12.80
C ASP A 131 2.29 -6.40 -11.35
N SER A 132 1.60 -5.45 -10.71
CA SER A 132 1.93 -5.02 -9.36
C SER A 132 1.27 -5.89 -8.30
N THR A 133 2.03 -6.20 -7.25
CA THR A 133 1.56 -6.77 -5.99
C THR A 133 2.07 -5.87 -4.87
N CYS A 134 1.13 -5.18 -4.22
CA CYS A 134 1.46 -4.13 -3.25
C CYS A 134 1.53 -4.65 -1.82
N TYR A 135 2.40 -4.05 -1.00
CA TYR A 135 2.59 -4.38 0.40
C TYR A 135 2.65 -3.10 1.24
N CYS A 136 1.68 -2.89 2.12
CA CYS A 136 1.65 -1.72 3.00
C CYS A 136 2.40 -2.00 4.30
N LEU A 137 3.38 -1.16 4.66
CA LEU A 137 4.15 -1.32 5.89
C LEU A 137 4.44 0.00 6.62
N HIS A 138 4.66 -0.12 7.94
CA HIS A 138 5.20 0.92 8.79
C HIS A 138 6.68 0.62 9.08
N VAL A 139 7.59 1.54 8.74
CA VAL A 139 9.05 1.34 8.88
C VAL A 139 9.43 0.77 10.25
N ARG A 140 8.95 1.42 11.31
CA ARG A 140 9.28 1.00 12.67
C ARG A 140 8.60 -0.33 13.04
N GLY A 141 7.29 -0.47 12.77
CA GLY A 141 6.52 -1.67 13.11
C GLY A 141 7.04 -2.93 12.42
N PHE A 142 7.51 -2.81 11.20
CA PHE A 142 7.95 -3.92 10.38
C PHE A 142 9.13 -4.69 10.99
N THR A 143 10.11 -4.00 11.57
CA THR A 143 11.34 -4.64 12.04
C THR A 143 11.67 -4.42 13.52
N MET A 144 10.88 -3.63 14.27
CA MET A 144 11.21 -3.25 15.65
C MET A 144 11.21 -4.42 16.63
N HIS A 145 10.33 -5.42 16.44
CA HIS A 145 10.27 -6.59 17.30
C HIS A 145 11.56 -7.41 17.23
N ALA A 146 12.03 -7.92 18.38
CA ALA A 146 13.31 -8.65 18.47
C ALA A 146 13.37 -9.88 17.56
N SER A 147 12.22 -10.50 17.26
CA SER A 147 12.14 -11.67 16.36
C SER A 147 12.42 -11.33 14.90
N SER A 148 12.52 -10.06 14.54
CA SER A 148 12.93 -9.67 13.17
C SER A 148 14.36 -10.10 12.85
N GLN A 149 15.21 -10.22 13.88
CA GLN A 149 16.63 -10.60 13.76
C GLN A 149 17.46 -9.68 12.86
N VAL A 150 16.98 -8.45 12.60
CA VAL A 150 17.75 -7.45 11.85
C VAL A 150 18.67 -6.68 12.80
N THR A 151 19.75 -6.15 12.25
CA THR A 151 20.73 -5.34 12.99
C THR A 151 20.13 -3.99 13.37
N HIS A 152 19.45 -3.34 12.42
CA HIS A 152 18.96 -1.98 12.53
C HIS A 152 17.43 -1.94 12.70
N ARG A 153 16.93 -2.41 13.84
CA ARG A 153 15.50 -2.55 14.10
C ARG A 153 14.76 -1.22 14.06
N GLY A 154 13.63 -1.20 13.36
CA GLY A 154 12.71 -0.06 13.28
C GLY A 154 13.23 1.11 12.44
N THR A 155 14.15 0.85 11.51
CA THR A 155 14.79 1.86 10.66
C THR A 155 14.70 1.53 9.17
N PHE A 156 15.06 2.48 8.30
CA PHE A 156 15.16 2.28 6.86
C PHE A 156 16.16 1.16 6.52
N ALA A 157 17.33 1.15 7.17
CA ALA A 157 18.31 0.07 7.02
C ALA A 157 17.74 -1.30 7.44
N GLY A 158 16.92 -1.33 8.51
CA GLY A 158 16.23 -2.55 8.93
C GLY A 158 15.21 -3.06 7.91
N VAL A 159 14.56 -2.17 7.15
CA VAL A 159 13.69 -2.56 6.03
C VAL A 159 14.54 -3.18 4.91
N VAL A 160 15.68 -2.58 4.58
CA VAL A 160 16.62 -3.11 3.56
C VAL A 160 17.06 -4.55 3.90
N GLU A 161 17.32 -4.86 5.18
CA GLU A 161 17.65 -6.22 5.64
C GLU A 161 16.51 -7.25 5.39
N LYS A 162 15.30 -6.80 5.02
CA LYS A 162 14.11 -7.65 4.74
C LYS A 162 13.69 -7.66 3.27
N LEU A 163 14.41 -7.02 2.38
CA LEU A 163 14.05 -6.95 0.95
C LEU A 163 13.96 -8.32 0.28
N ASP A 164 14.89 -9.22 0.61
CA ASP A 164 14.88 -10.59 0.06
C ASP A 164 13.61 -11.35 0.45
N TYR A 165 13.10 -11.11 1.68
CA TYR A 165 11.82 -11.66 2.12
C TYR A 165 10.65 -11.09 1.31
N LEU A 166 10.59 -9.77 1.12
CA LEU A 166 9.54 -9.14 0.32
C LEU A 166 9.53 -9.67 -1.11
N GLN A 167 10.70 -9.85 -1.71
CA GLN A 167 10.84 -10.46 -3.04
C GLN A 167 10.39 -11.92 -3.06
N GLU A 168 10.75 -12.70 -2.03
CA GLU A 168 10.36 -14.12 -1.86
C GLU A 168 8.84 -14.30 -1.81
N ILE A 169 8.11 -13.39 -1.16
CA ILE A 169 6.64 -13.42 -1.08
C ILE A 169 5.95 -12.78 -2.29
N GLY A 170 6.72 -12.34 -3.29
CA GLY A 170 6.25 -11.86 -4.58
C GLY A 170 5.81 -10.41 -4.63
N VAL A 171 6.17 -9.60 -3.62
CA VAL A 171 5.93 -8.16 -3.59
C VAL A 171 6.74 -7.45 -4.67
N THR A 172 6.11 -6.51 -5.35
CA THR A 172 6.74 -5.68 -6.40
C THR A 172 6.67 -4.19 -6.08
N THR A 173 5.73 -3.77 -5.23
CA THR A 173 5.50 -2.37 -4.87
C THR A 173 5.28 -2.26 -3.37
N VAL A 174 6.02 -1.41 -2.68
CA VAL A 174 5.86 -1.22 -1.23
C VAL A 174 5.32 0.16 -0.93
N GLU A 175 4.19 0.19 -0.23
CA GLU A 175 3.56 1.39 0.29
C GLU A 175 4.02 1.64 1.73
N PHE A 176 4.70 2.74 1.97
CA PHE A 176 5.17 3.16 3.29
C PHE A 176 4.20 4.11 3.96
N GLN A 177 3.81 3.80 5.20
CA GLN A 177 3.17 4.79 6.07
C GLN A 177 4.12 5.99 6.26
N PRO A 178 3.65 7.17 6.73
CA PRO A 178 4.41 8.42 6.68
C PRO A 178 5.87 8.29 7.08
N VAL A 179 6.76 8.70 6.18
CA VAL A 179 8.23 8.70 6.35
C VAL A 179 8.83 10.10 6.38
N TYR A 180 8.03 11.15 6.15
CA TYR A 180 8.47 12.52 6.38
C TYR A 180 8.60 12.82 7.88
N GLU A 181 9.36 13.85 8.26
CA GLU A 181 9.56 14.19 9.67
C GLU A 181 8.28 14.81 10.26
N PHE A 182 7.73 14.19 11.29
CA PHE A 182 6.55 14.61 12.02
C PHE A 182 6.79 14.63 13.53
N ASP A 183 5.94 15.34 14.29
CA ASP A 183 5.99 15.32 15.74
C ASP A 183 5.32 14.05 16.31
N GLU A 184 6.10 13.22 16.96
CA GLU A 184 5.67 11.95 17.56
C GLU A 184 4.86 12.14 18.85
N THR A 185 5.06 13.28 19.52
CA THR A 185 4.41 13.57 20.81
C THR A 185 3.74 14.93 20.80
N PRO A 186 2.79 15.15 19.86
CA PRO A 186 2.11 16.43 19.78
C PRO A 186 1.28 16.71 21.02
N GLU A 187 1.15 17.99 21.38
CA GLU A 187 0.27 18.41 22.45
C GLU A 187 -1.20 18.38 21.98
N LYS A 188 -2.04 17.60 22.65
CA LYS A 188 -3.48 17.62 22.41
C LYS A 188 -4.11 18.66 23.33
N THR A 189 -4.89 19.59 22.77
CA THR A 189 -5.77 20.47 23.55
C THR A 189 -6.99 19.68 24.03
N VAL A 190 -7.23 19.67 25.32
CA VAL A 190 -8.43 19.02 25.88
C VAL A 190 -9.67 19.81 25.39
N PRO A 191 -10.65 19.17 24.74
CA PRO A 191 -11.90 19.84 24.38
C PRO A 191 -12.62 20.32 25.65
N LYS A 192 -13.13 21.55 25.66
CA LYS A 192 -13.79 22.18 26.81
C LYS A 192 -15.11 21.53 27.26
N THR A 193 -15.58 20.49 26.59
CA THR A 193 -16.94 19.94 26.72
C THR A 193 -17.07 18.57 27.37
N SER A 194 -16.01 17.94 27.86
CA SER A 194 -16.13 16.61 28.48
C SER A 194 -15.76 16.64 29.98
N GLY A 195 -16.78 16.72 30.83
CA GLY A 195 -16.62 16.69 32.29
C GLY A 195 -16.02 15.39 32.85
N GLU A 196 -15.93 14.32 32.06
CA GLU A 196 -15.39 13.01 32.48
C GLU A 196 -13.88 12.85 32.21
N LEU A 197 -13.27 13.63 31.31
CA LEU A 197 -11.84 13.57 31.00
C LEU A 197 -10.95 14.26 32.05
N VAL A 198 -11.54 14.97 33.00
CA VAL A 198 -10.82 15.69 34.08
C VAL A 198 -10.14 14.77 35.06
N ALA A 199 -10.58 13.52 35.19
CA ALA A 199 -10.05 12.54 36.15
C ALA A 199 -8.71 11.91 35.79
N VAL A 200 -8.26 12.06 34.50
CA VAL A 200 -7.02 11.44 34.00
C VAL A 200 -5.89 12.45 33.80
N ALA A 201 -6.17 13.75 33.77
CA ALA A 201 -5.18 14.82 33.65
C ALA A 201 -4.74 15.27 35.04
N GLY A 202 -3.52 14.91 35.41
CA GLY A 202 -2.90 15.31 36.68
C GLY A 202 -2.87 16.82 36.94
N GLU A 203 -2.62 17.17 38.18
CA GLU A 203 -2.57 18.46 38.85
C GLU A 203 -2.68 19.75 38.02
N LYS A 204 -3.60 20.64 38.46
CA LYS A 204 -3.76 21.98 37.89
C LYS A 204 -2.48 22.79 38.07
N ASN A 205 -1.93 23.31 36.97
CA ASN A 205 -0.95 24.40 37.06
C ASN A 205 -1.59 25.63 37.68
N GLY A 206 -0.82 26.44 38.45
CA GLY A 206 -1.33 27.57 39.24
C GLY A 206 -2.08 28.67 38.45
N GLU A 207 -2.23 28.56 37.13
CA GLU A 207 -2.99 29.47 36.27
C GLU A 207 -4.39 28.95 35.84
N GLY A 208 -4.86 27.82 36.41
CA GLY A 208 -6.19 27.28 36.11
C GLY A 208 -6.39 26.68 34.72
N LYS A 209 -5.34 26.57 33.92
CA LYS A 209 -5.37 25.85 32.64
C LYS A 209 -5.03 24.38 32.86
N LEU A 210 -5.86 23.48 32.38
CA LEU A 210 -5.52 22.07 32.34
C LEU A 210 -4.29 21.89 31.42
N PRO A 211 -3.24 21.19 31.89
CA PRO A 211 -2.08 20.87 31.04
C PRO A 211 -2.56 20.03 29.87
N GLY A 212 -2.13 20.34 28.65
CA GLY A 212 -2.34 19.49 27.49
C GLY A 212 -1.71 18.13 27.74
N TYR A 213 -2.48 17.06 27.58
CA TYR A 213 -1.92 15.71 27.62
C TYR A 213 -1.29 15.36 26.27
N ARG A 214 -0.23 14.53 26.30
CA ARG A 214 0.46 14.09 25.08
C ARG A 214 0.14 12.63 24.83
N VAL A 215 -0.21 12.31 23.59
CA VAL A 215 -0.42 10.93 23.12
C VAL A 215 0.58 10.70 22.00
N LEU A 216 1.18 9.52 21.98
CA LEU A 216 2.11 9.15 20.92
C LEU A 216 1.37 9.20 19.57
N ASN A 217 1.98 9.83 18.58
CA ASN A 217 1.56 9.80 17.18
C ASN A 217 2.44 8.77 16.47
N TYR A 218 2.03 7.50 16.51
CA TYR A 218 2.80 6.41 15.94
C TYR A 218 2.71 6.38 14.42
N TRP A 219 1.55 6.62 13.86
CA TRP A 219 1.33 6.56 12.41
C TRP A 219 1.90 7.75 11.62
N GLY A 220 1.89 8.95 12.19
CA GLY A 220 2.41 10.14 11.52
C GLY A 220 1.43 10.91 10.65
N TYR A 221 0.13 10.56 10.58
CA TYR A 221 -0.85 11.28 9.75
C TYR A 221 -1.21 12.65 10.35
N ARG A 222 -0.26 13.56 10.27
CA ARG A 222 -0.38 14.96 10.69
C ARG A 222 0.52 15.84 9.82
N GLU A 223 0.26 17.16 9.88
CA GLU A 223 1.19 18.15 9.37
C GLU A 223 2.59 17.93 9.96
N GLY A 224 3.61 18.01 9.11
CA GLY A 224 5.00 17.77 9.47
C GLY A 224 5.97 18.62 8.67
N PHE A 225 7.24 18.25 8.72
CA PHE A 225 8.32 18.85 7.94
C PHE A 225 8.51 18.00 6.68
N TYR A 226 7.69 18.31 5.68
CA TYR A 226 7.49 17.44 4.51
C TYR A 226 8.73 17.27 3.62
N TYR A 227 9.74 18.12 3.75
CA TYR A 227 10.97 18.02 2.96
C TYR A 227 12.06 17.17 3.61
N ALA A 228 11.86 16.69 4.84
CA ALA A 228 12.84 15.91 5.57
C ALA A 228 12.35 14.46 5.79
N PRO A 229 13.15 13.42 5.50
CA PRO A 229 12.89 12.07 5.95
C PRO A 229 12.87 11.98 7.48
N LYS A 230 12.05 11.06 8.01
CA LYS A 230 11.89 10.84 9.45
C LYS A 230 13.20 10.47 10.12
N ALA A 231 13.79 11.40 10.86
CA ALA A 231 15.10 11.20 11.47
C ALA A 231 15.15 10.01 12.44
N ALA A 232 14.06 9.74 13.17
CA ALA A 232 13.97 8.61 14.09
C ALA A 232 13.87 7.24 13.40
N TYR A 233 13.69 7.19 12.08
CA TYR A 233 13.71 5.96 11.27
C TYR A 233 15.07 5.69 10.64
N ALA A 234 16.07 6.51 10.85
CA ALA A 234 17.42 6.22 10.39
C ALA A 234 18.24 5.45 11.44
N ALA A 235 19.10 4.54 11.03
CA ALA A 235 20.11 3.91 11.88
C ALA A 235 21.33 4.82 12.05
N GLY A 236 21.75 5.46 10.95
CA GLY A 236 22.89 6.39 10.87
C GLY A 236 22.58 7.82 11.31
N GLU A 237 23.53 8.70 11.11
CA GLU A 237 23.43 10.13 11.45
C GLU A 237 22.79 10.97 10.34
N ASP A 238 22.77 10.48 9.09
CA ASP A 238 22.14 11.14 7.94
C ASP A 238 20.88 10.37 7.47
N PRO A 239 19.69 10.82 7.89
CA PRO A 239 18.43 10.17 7.47
C PRO A 239 18.15 10.28 5.98
N ALA A 240 18.62 11.34 5.32
CA ALA A 240 18.42 11.55 3.90
C ALA A 240 19.23 10.55 3.06
N GLU A 241 20.50 10.33 3.43
CA GLU A 241 21.36 9.34 2.79
C GLU A 241 20.80 7.92 2.98
N GLU A 242 20.40 7.55 4.21
CA GLU A 242 19.88 6.22 4.51
C GLU A 242 18.56 5.96 3.75
N PHE A 243 17.70 6.98 3.62
CA PHE A 243 16.48 6.86 2.83
C PHE A 243 16.77 6.65 1.33
N ARG A 244 17.73 7.42 0.76
CA ARG A 244 18.19 7.24 -0.62
C ARG A 244 18.75 5.84 -0.86
N LEU A 245 19.59 5.35 0.06
CA LEU A 245 20.12 3.98 0.02
C LEU A 245 18.99 2.94 0.01
N MET A 246 17.95 3.13 0.82
CA MET A 246 16.79 2.24 0.83
C MET A 246 16.10 2.23 -0.53
N VAL A 247 15.74 3.38 -1.10
CA VAL A 247 15.10 3.45 -2.41
C VAL A 247 15.95 2.78 -3.49
N LYS A 248 17.24 3.09 -3.54
CA LYS A 248 18.20 2.48 -4.47
C LYS A 248 18.22 0.94 -4.37
N GLU A 249 18.18 0.38 -3.15
CA GLU A 249 18.15 -1.07 -2.93
C GLU A 249 16.81 -1.71 -3.34
N PHE A 250 15.69 -0.98 -3.26
CA PHE A 250 14.41 -1.39 -3.84
C PHE A 250 14.49 -1.46 -5.37
N HIS A 251 14.99 -0.40 -6.02
CA HIS A 251 15.11 -0.32 -7.48
C HIS A 251 16.04 -1.39 -8.07
N LYS A 252 17.15 -1.71 -7.40
CA LYS A 252 18.03 -2.82 -7.79
C LYS A 252 17.29 -4.16 -7.87
N ARG A 253 16.22 -4.33 -7.10
CA ARG A 253 15.33 -5.50 -7.10
C ARG A 253 14.11 -5.35 -7.97
N LYS A 254 14.01 -4.24 -8.73
CA LYS A 254 12.86 -3.86 -9.55
C LYS A 254 11.57 -3.75 -8.72
N MET A 255 11.69 -3.21 -7.52
CA MET A 255 10.58 -2.94 -6.61
C MET A 255 10.34 -1.45 -6.50
N GLU A 256 9.07 -1.03 -6.51
CA GLU A 256 8.67 0.37 -6.39
C GLU A 256 8.45 0.80 -4.93
N VAL A 257 8.69 2.08 -4.67
CA VAL A 257 8.51 2.75 -3.38
C VAL A 257 7.40 3.79 -3.49
N ILE A 258 6.28 3.54 -2.82
CA ILE A 258 5.13 4.44 -2.72
C ILE A 258 5.06 5.00 -1.31
N LEU A 259 4.87 6.31 -1.17
CA LEU A 259 4.83 6.98 0.13
C LEU A 259 3.44 7.52 0.45
N GLN A 260 2.97 7.25 1.66
CA GLN A 260 1.75 7.89 2.17
C GLN A 260 2.05 9.30 2.67
N PHE A 261 1.38 10.29 2.09
CA PHE A 261 1.47 11.69 2.49
C PHE A 261 0.11 12.21 2.94
N TYR A 262 0.06 12.73 4.16
CA TYR A 262 -1.13 13.35 4.71
C TYR A 262 -1.05 14.87 4.63
N PHE A 263 -1.98 15.51 3.93
CA PHE A 263 -2.08 16.96 3.78
C PHE A 263 -3.34 17.49 4.47
N PRO A 264 -3.20 18.33 5.52
CA PRO A 264 -4.33 18.87 6.24
C PRO A 264 -5.09 19.89 5.38
N ARG A 265 -6.34 20.12 5.73
CA ARG A 265 -7.18 21.14 5.10
C ARG A 265 -6.54 22.51 5.19
N GLY A 266 -6.54 23.25 4.07
CA GLY A 266 -6.04 24.62 3.98
C GLY A 266 -4.56 24.75 3.67
N MET A 267 -3.86 23.66 3.41
CA MET A 267 -2.52 23.71 2.86
C MET A 267 -2.54 24.20 1.42
N ASP A 268 -1.53 24.99 1.02
CA ASP A 268 -1.43 25.53 -0.33
C ASP A 268 -1.21 24.41 -1.36
N ALA A 269 -2.03 24.39 -2.40
CA ALA A 269 -1.96 23.37 -3.45
C ALA A 269 -0.64 23.40 -4.23
N ALA A 270 -0.06 24.58 -4.47
CA ALA A 270 1.23 24.71 -5.13
C ALA A 270 2.37 24.15 -4.26
N GLU A 271 2.28 24.35 -2.94
CA GLU A 271 3.25 23.80 -2.01
C GLU A 271 3.18 22.27 -1.94
N ILE A 272 1.98 21.67 -1.98
CA ILE A 272 1.81 20.22 -2.07
C ILE A 272 2.51 19.70 -3.35
N GLY A 273 2.31 20.35 -4.51
CA GLY A 273 3.00 20.00 -5.75
C GLY A 273 4.52 20.08 -5.61
N ASN A 274 5.05 21.12 -4.96
CA ASN A 274 6.49 21.28 -4.72
C ASN A 274 7.05 20.16 -3.84
N ILE A 275 6.34 19.76 -2.80
CA ILE A 275 6.74 18.65 -1.93
C ILE A 275 6.85 17.34 -2.73
N LEU A 276 5.84 16.99 -3.52
CA LEU A 276 5.86 15.75 -4.30
C LEU A 276 6.99 15.74 -5.33
N ARG A 277 7.17 16.84 -6.09
CA ARG A 277 8.29 16.98 -7.04
C ARG A 277 9.64 16.85 -6.34
N PHE A 278 9.78 17.45 -5.14
CA PHE A 278 11.01 17.34 -4.35
C PHE A 278 11.35 15.88 -4.03
N TRP A 279 10.38 15.09 -3.57
CA TRP A 279 10.62 13.67 -3.24
C TRP A 279 10.94 12.82 -4.47
N VAL A 280 10.29 13.09 -5.61
CA VAL A 280 10.63 12.42 -6.88
C VAL A 280 12.06 12.76 -7.30
N LEU A 281 12.44 14.04 -7.28
CA LEU A 281 13.74 14.48 -7.78
C LEU A 281 14.90 14.17 -6.82
N SER A 282 14.68 14.26 -5.49
CA SER A 282 15.75 14.12 -4.50
C SER A 282 15.87 12.71 -3.93
N TYR A 283 14.79 11.93 -3.98
CA TYR A 283 14.72 10.60 -3.38
C TYR A 283 14.29 9.50 -4.34
N HIS A 284 14.02 9.81 -5.61
CA HIS A 284 13.63 8.88 -6.67
C HIS A 284 12.45 7.98 -6.28
N VAL A 285 11.48 8.48 -5.51
CA VAL A 285 10.30 7.70 -5.14
C VAL A 285 9.38 7.49 -6.33
N ASP A 286 8.74 6.31 -6.42
CA ASP A 286 7.94 5.90 -7.57
C ASP A 286 6.50 6.39 -7.48
N GLY A 287 6.05 6.81 -6.30
CA GLY A 287 4.69 7.33 -6.18
C GLY A 287 4.28 7.74 -4.77
N PHE A 288 3.03 8.19 -4.71
CA PHE A 288 2.41 8.70 -3.49
C PHE A 288 0.98 8.20 -3.33
N HIS A 289 0.63 7.82 -2.11
CA HIS A 289 -0.76 7.70 -1.68
C HIS A 289 -1.14 9.02 -0.99
N LEU A 290 -2.00 9.79 -1.64
CA LEU A 290 -2.37 11.14 -1.27
C LEU A 290 -3.55 11.11 -0.30
N MET A 291 -3.36 11.59 0.91
CA MET A 291 -4.32 11.50 2.01
C MET A 291 -4.63 12.86 2.63
N GLY A 292 -5.81 13.00 3.19
CA GLY A 292 -6.26 14.21 3.89
C GLY A 292 -7.11 15.14 3.03
N GLU A 293 -7.80 16.06 3.72
CA GLU A 293 -8.77 16.97 3.08
C GLU A 293 -8.14 18.10 2.24
N GLY A 294 -6.80 18.28 2.35
CA GLY A 294 -6.08 19.33 1.63
C GLY A 294 -5.60 18.93 0.24
N VAL A 295 -5.77 17.65 -0.17
CA VAL A 295 -5.22 17.12 -1.41
C VAL A 295 -5.88 17.72 -2.66
N PRO A 296 -5.13 18.43 -3.53
CA PRO A 296 -5.63 18.92 -4.81
C PRO A 296 -5.44 17.85 -5.91
N ALA A 297 -6.08 16.67 -5.75
CA ALA A 297 -5.80 15.47 -6.54
C ALA A 297 -5.79 15.70 -8.07
N GLN A 298 -6.76 16.48 -8.57
CA GLN A 298 -6.89 16.75 -10.00
C GLN A 298 -5.75 17.63 -10.54
N MET A 299 -5.30 18.61 -9.75
CA MET A 299 -4.14 19.43 -10.12
C MET A 299 -2.85 18.62 -10.17
N LEU A 300 -2.65 17.74 -9.18
CA LEU A 300 -1.47 16.86 -9.10
C LEU A 300 -1.44 15.83 -10.23
N ALA A 301 -2.61 15.28 -10.58
CA ALA A 301 -2.76 14.33 -11.68
C ALA A 301 -2.43 14.96 -13.05
N GLY A 302 -2.69 16.28 -13.22
CA GLY A 302 -2.35 17.03 -14.42
C GLY A 302 -0.92 17.60 -14.42
N ASP A 303 -0.10 17.35 -13.42
CA ASP A 303 1.26 17.87 -13.32
C ASP A 303 2.23 17.08 -14.25
N PRO A 304 2.83 17.72 -15.27
CA PRO A 304 3.73 17.03 -16.19
C PRO A 304 4.96 16.41 -15.52
N ALA A 305 5.43 16.99 -14.40
CA ALA A 305 6.57 16.46 -13.66
C ALA A 305 6.24 15.19 -12.87
N LEU A 306 4.95 14.90 -12.66
CA LEU A 306 4.47 13.72 -11.96
C LEU A 306 3.85 12.67 -12.93
N SER A 307 3.93 12.86 -14.25
CA SER A 307 3.33 11.95 -15.24
C SER A 307 3.91 10.53 -15.22
N GLY A 308 5.15 10.36 -14.77
CA GLY A 308 5.80 9.06 -14.54
C GLY A 308 5.70 8.55 -13.09
N THR A 309 4.98 9.27 -12.21
CA THR A 309 4.90 8.98 -10.77
C THR A 309 3.52 8.44 -10.42
N LYS A 310 3.43 7.30 -9.76
CA LYS A 310 2.14 6.74 -9.32
C LYS A 310 1.48 7.64 -8.29
N LEU A 311 0.21 7.99 -8.53
CA LEU A 311 -0.62 8.76 -7.60
C LEU A 311 -1.84 7.93 -7.22
N TRP A 312 -1.95 7.59 -5.94
CA TRP A 312 -3.10 6.88 -5.38
C TRP A 312 -3.97 7.85 -4.59
N HIS A 313 -5.25 7.85 -4.87
CA HIS A 313 -6.22 8.68 -4.17
C HIS A 313 -7.60 8.03 -4.20
N TYR A 314 -8.55 8.58 -3.42
CA TYR A 314 -9.94 8.08 -3.39
C TYR A 314 -10.59 8.08 -4.78
N SER A 315 -10.36 9.09 -5.61
CA SER A 315 -10.82 9.14 -7.00
C SER A 315 -10.09 10.21 -7.80
N PHE A 316 -10.05 10.03 -9.12
CA PHE A 316 -9.61 11.00 -10.11
C PHE A 316 -10.66 11.14 -11.21
N ASP A 317 -10.88 12.36 -11.72
CA ASP A 317 -11.68 12.59 -12.90
C ASP A 317 -10.82 12.45 -14.16
N THR A 318 -10.69 11.23 -14.66
CA THR A 318 -9.87 10.92 -15.83
C THR A 318 -10.46 11.45 -17.13
N GLU A 319 -11.76 11.73 -17.20
CA GLU A 319 -12.39 12.33 -18.38
C GLU A 319 -11.95 13.78 -18.60
N GLN A 320 -11.61 14.50 -17.54
CA GLN A 320 -11.03 15.84 -17.63
C GLN A 320 -9.53 15.86 -17.90
N LEU A 321 -8.82 14.77 -17.60
CA LEU A 321 -7.36 14.69 -17.72
C LEU A 321 -6.92 14.16 -19.07
N TYR A 322 -7.67 13.20 -19.64
CA TYR A 322 -7.30 12.49 -20.84
C TYR A 322 -8.34 12.69 -21.94
N ASP A 323 -7.88 12.84 -23.15
CA ASP A 323 -8.75 12.71 -24.32
C ASP A 323 -9.31 11.28 -24.35
N PRO A 324 -10.63 11.07 -24.40
CA PRO A 324 -11.23 9.74 -24.44
C PRO A 324 -10.76 8.86 -25.61
N ALA A 325 -10.22 9.48 -26.68
CA ALA A 325 -9.67 8.78 -27.82
C ALA A 325 -8.20 8.38 -27.67
N VAL A 326 -7.51 8.85 -26.62
CA VAL A 326 -6.06 8.64 -26.41
C VAL A 326 -5.82 7.95 -25.08
N LYS A 327 -5.30 6.72 -25.15
CA LYS A 327 -4.87 6.00 -23.95
C LYS A 327 -3.58 6.63 -23.41
N PRO A 328 -3.44 6.89 -22.10
CA PRO A 328 -2.20 7.39 -21.53
C PRO A 328 -1.05 6.40 -21.78
N GLU A 329 0.12 6.91 -22.12
CA GLU A 329 1.33 6.10 -22.36
C GLU A 329 1.70 5.29 -21.10
N TYR A 330 1.52 5.88 -19.93
CA TYR A 330 1.69 5.25 -18.63
C TYR A 330 0.50 5.56 -17.71
N ARG A 331 -0.15 4.52 -17.20
CA ARG A 331 -1.26 4.65 -16.24
C ARG A 331 -0.69 4.88 -14.84
N ASN A 332 -0.45 6.13 -14.49
CA ASN A 332 0.13 6.49 -13.19
C ASN A 332 -0.92 6.72 -12.07
N LEU A 333 -2.20 6.88 -12.40
CA LEU A 333 -3.26 7.12 -11.42
C LEU A 333 -3.88 5.81 -10.94
N ALA A 334 -4.30 5.74 -9.67
CA ALA A 334 -5.12 4.64 -9.17
C ALA A 334 -6.12 5.08 -8.11
N GLU A 335 -7.29 4.45 -8.13
CA GLU A 335 -8.26 4.53 -7.02
C GLU A 335 -7.81 3.68 -5.85
N TYR A 336 -7.91 4.26 -4.65
CA TYR A 336 -7.69 3.57 -3.38
C TYR A 336 -8.92 3.74 -2.50
N ARG A 337 -9.81 2.73 -2.47
CA ARG A 337 -11.15 2.80 -1.87
C ARG A 337 -11.48 1.56 -1.08
N ASP A 338 -12.31 1.72 -0.05
CA ASP A 338 -12.74 0.63 0.84
C ASP A 338 -13.86 -0.27 0.26
N ASP A 339 -14.42 0.04 -0.92
CA ASP A 339 -15.57 -0.69 -1.46
C ASP A 339 -15.30 -2.19 -1.59
N TYR A 340 -14.11 -2.56 -2.09
CA TYR A 340 -13.68 -3.95 -2.18
C TYR A 340 -13.58 -4.61 -0.81
N LEU A 341 -12.95 -3.96 0.16
CA LEU A 341 -12.78 -4.45 1.53
C LEU A 341 -14.14 -4.81 2.16
N TYR A 342 -15.10 -3.87 2.15
CA TYR A 342 -16.40 -4.08 2.77
C TYR A 342 -17.21 -5.17 2.06
N THR A 343 -17.22 -5.16 0.72
CA THR A 343 -17.94 -6.15 -0.08
C THR A 343 -17.40 -7.55 0.16
N MET A 344 -16.09 -7.75 0.08
CA MET A 344 -15.48 -9.07 0.19
C MET A 344 -15.50 -9.60 1.64
N ARG A 345 -15.29 -8.78 2.64
CA ARG A 345 -15.41 -9.19 4.05
C ARG A 345 -16.82 -9.65 4.39
N ARG A 346 -17.85 -8.94 3.92
CA ARG A 346 -19.25 -9.33 4.10
C ARG A 346 -19.58 -10.64 3.39
N PHE A 347 -19.09 -10.82 2.16
CA PHE A 347 -19.26 -12.07 1.44
C PHE A 347 -18.53 -13.23 2.13
N LEU A 348 -17.29 -13.03 2.55
CA LEU A 348 -16.50 -14.02 3.28
C LEU A 348 -17.18 -14.48 4.58
N LYS A 349 -17.82 -13.57 5.30
CA LYS A 349 -18.65 -13.85 6.46
C LYS A 349 -19.92 -14.62 6.13
N GLY A 350 -20.43 -14.49 4.89
CA GLY A 350 -21.64 -15.10 4.40
C GLY A 350 -22.89 -14.24 4.61
N ASP A 351 -22.75 -12.91 4.55
CA ASP A 351 -23.89 -11.98 4.57
C ASP A 351 -24.76 -12.14 3.31
N ASP A 352 -26.02 -11.74 3.44
CA ASP A 352 -26.97 -11.71 2.34
C ASP A 352 -26.66 -10.60 1.33
N ASN A 353 -27.13 -10.81 0.10
CA ASN A 353 -27.16 -9.81 -0.97
C ASN A 353 -25.76 -9.27 -1.36
N MET A 354 -24.74 -10.16 -1.39
CA MET A 354 -23.37 -9.75 -1.69
C MET A 354 -22.90 -10.08 -3.11
N LEU A 355 -23.50 -11.10 -3.77
CA LEU A 355 -22.95 -11.66 -5.00
C LEU A 355 -22.81 -10.63 -6.13
N SER A 356 -23.80 -9.77 -6.36
CA SER A 356 -23.72 -8.76 -7.42
C SER A 356 -22.53 -7.79 -7.20
N GLY A 357 -22.32 -7.36 -5.94
CA GLY A 357 -21.16 -6.55 -5.56
C GLY A 357 -19.84 -7.29 -5.73
N VAL A 358 -19.77 -8.56 -5.32
CA VAL A 358 -18.58 -9.41 -5.49
C VAL A 358 -18.19 -9.55 -6.96
N LEU A 359 -19.15 -9.85 -7.84
CA LEU A 359 -18.91 -10.01 -9.28
C LEU A 359 -18.44 -8.69 -9.92
N TYR A 360 -18.99 -7.56 -9.46
CA TYR A 360 -18.54 -6.24 -9.90
C TYR A 360 -17.12 -5.96 -9.43
N GLU A 361 -16.85 -6.06 -8.12
CA GLU A 361 -15.56 -5.72 -7.53
C GLU A 361 -14.42 -6.61 -8.02
N MET A 362 -14.68 -7.90 -8.30
CA MET A 362 -13.64 -8.80 -8.80
C MET A 362 -13.22 -8.48 -10.24
N ARG A 363 -14.10 -7.87 -11.02
CA ARG A 363 -13.87 -7.60 -12.44
C ARG A 363 -13.49 -6.18 -12.75
N HIS A 364 -14.06 -5.21 -12.01
CA HIS A 364 -14.00 -3.80 -12.37
C HIS A 364 -12.59 -3.22 -12.34
N ILE A 365 -12.18 -2.69 -13.49
CA ILE A 365 -10.96 -1.88 -13.69
C ILE A 365 -11.39 -0.55 -14.28
N PRO A 366 -11.16 0.58 -13.60
CA PRO A 366 -11.50 1.91 -14.13
C PRO A 366 -10.74 2.21 -15.43
N ALA A 367 -11.36 2.95 -16.33
CA ALA A 367 -10.69 3.39 -17.55
C ALA A 367 -9.51 4.34 -17.22
N ASN A 368 -8.37 4.09 -17.89
CA ASN A 368 -7.16 4.93 -17.83
C ASN A 368 -6.49 5.06 -16.45
N MET A 369 -6.87 4.25 -15.45
CA MET A 369 -6.21 4.21 -14.15
C MET A 369 -6.22 2.81 -13.56
N GLY A 370 -5.41 2.58 -12.52
CA GLY A 370 -5.44 1.37 -11.73
C GLY A 370 -6.49 1.44 -10.62
N ARG A 371 -6.67 0.33 -9.93
CA ARG A 371 -7.48 0.25 -8.70
C ARG A 371 -6.78 -0.67 -7.71
N ILE A 372 -6.59 -0.18 -6.48
CA ILE A 372 -5.91 -0.92 -5.43
C ILE A 372 -6.96 -1.66 -4.59
N HIS A 373 -6.88 -2.99 -4.58
CA HIS A 373 -7.75 -3.87 -3.82
C HIS A 373 -7.05 -4.41 -2.58
N TYR A 374 -7.69 -4.32 -1.43
CA TYR A 374 -7.21 -4.83 -0.15
C TYR A 374 -8.37 -5.37 0.70
N LEU A 375 -8.04 -6.28 1.61
CA LEU A 375 -8.98 -6.79 2.63
C LEU A 375 -8.59 -6.31 4.03
N SER A 376 -7.42 -5.74 4.18
CA SER A 376 -6.88 -5.09 5.38
C SER A 376 -5.85 -4.05 4.97
N ASN A 377 -5.66 -3.04 5.78
CA ASN A 377 -4.63 -2.03 5.60
C ASN A 377 -4.16 -1.50 6.98
N TYR A 378 -3.48 -0.35 7.03
CA TYR A 378 -2.95 0.21 8.27
C TYR A 378 -4.02 0.59 9.30
N TYR A 379 -5.27 0.85 8.90
CA TYR A 379 -6.42 1.06 9.78
C TYR A 379 -7.43 -0.07 9.62
N GLY A 380 -8.25 -0.31 10.64
CA GLY A 380 -9.14 -1.44 10.67
C GLY A 380 -8.47 -2.72 11.23
N LEU A 381 -9.19 -3.82 11.22
CA LEU A 381 -8.68 -5.11 11.67
C LEU A 381 -7.74 -5.73 10.64
N THR A 382 -6.63 -6.35 11.08
CA THR A 382 -5.80 -7.23 10.26
C THR A 382 -6.61 -8.41 9.74
N LEU A 383 -6.10 -9.18 8.78
CA LEU A 383 -6.83 -10.38 8.29
C LEU A 383 -7.04 -11.41 9.40
N MET A 384 -6.05 -11.62 10.28
CA MET A 384 -6.19 -12.53 11.42
C MET A 384 -7.22 -12.00 12.43
N ASP A 385 -7.24 -10.71 12.69
CA ASP A 385 -8.20 -10.10 13.61
C ASP A 385 -9.61 -10.09 13.01
N MET A 386 -9.76 -9.91 11.70
CA MET A 386 -11.03 -10.00 10.97
C MET A 386 -11.72 -11.36 11.18
N VAL A 387 -10.97 -12.45 11.29
CA VAL A 387 -11.51 -13.80 11.52
C VAL A 387 -11.49 -14.22 13.00
N SER A 388 -11.08 -13.32 13.89
CA SER A 388 -10.91 -13.61 15.34
C SER A 388 -11.73 -12.74 16.26
N TYR A 389 -12.24 -11.59 15.78
CA TYR A 389 -12.93 -10.62 16.60
C TYR A 389 -14.21 -10.13 15.92
N ASP A 390 -15.33 -10.15 16.63
CA ASP A 390 -16.57 -9.50 16.20
C ASP A 390 -16.57 -8.01 16.53
N HIS A 391 -15.85 -7.63 17.62
CA HIS A 391 -15.77 -6.27 18.12
C HIS A 391 -14.33 -5.75 18.11
N LYS A 392 -14.18 -4.42 18.06
CA LYS A 392 -12.88 -3.77 18.23
C LYS A 392 -12.43 -3.83 19.70
N HIS A 393 -11.12 -3.89 19.92
CA HIS A 393 -10.47 -3.90 21.23
C HIS A 393 -9.40 -2.82 21.32
N ASN A 394 -9.83 -1.54 21.38
CA ASN A 394 -8.97 -0.36 21.39
C ASN A 394 -8.67 0.18 22.78
N GLU A 395 -8.94 -0.59 23.85
CA GLU A 395 -8.76 -0.15 25.25
C GLU A 395 -7.33 0.34 25.52
N ALA A 396 -6.33 -0.28 24.86
CA ALA A 396 -4.92 0.11 24.98
C ALA A 396 -4.65 1.53 24.51
N ASN A 397 -5.51 2.13 23.67
CA ASN A 397 -5.37 3.49 23.17
C ASN A 397 -5.73 4.55 24.22
N GLY A 398 -6.36 4.15 25.36
CA GLY A 398 -6.74 5.04 26.44
C GLY A 398 -7.95 5.93 26.18
N GLU A 399 -8.71 5.65 25.12
CA GLU A 399 -9.93 6.41 24.73
C GLU A 399 -11.23 5.68 25.11
N GLY A 400 -11.15 4.65 25.97
CA GLY A 400 -12.30 3.87 26.43
C GLY A 400 -12.99 3.11 25.31
N ASN A 401 -12.23 2.62 24.32
CA ASN A 401 -12.71 1.88 23.14
C ASN A 401 -13.72 2.67 22.27
N ARG A 402 -13.69 4.01 22.31
CA ARG A 402 -14.58 4.88 21.52
C ARG A 402 -14.02 5.23 20.16
N ASP A 403 -12.70 5.13 19.99
CA ASP A 403 -11.96 5.38 18.76
C ASP A 403 -12.05 4.20 17.79
N GLY A 404 -11.74 4.47 16.51
CA GLY A 404 -11.83 3.47 15.45
C GLY A 404 -13.26 3.15 15.01
N ASN A 405 -13.38 2.33 13.97
CA ASN A 405 -14.67 1.97 13.38
C ASN A 405 -15.35 0.84 14.18
N ASP A 406 -16.65 0.99 14.49
CA ASP A 406 -17.43 -0.07 15.14
C ASP A 406 -17.84 -1.19 14.18
N TYR A 407 -17.97 -0.89 12.89
CA TYR A 407 -18.39 -1.84 11.88
C TYR A 407 -17.22 -2.34 11.05
N ASN A 408 -16.62 -3.46 11.46
CA ASN A 408 -15.41 -4.02 10.84
C ASN A 408 -15.70 -5.08 9.76
N CYS A 409 -16.95 -5.47 9.56
CA CYS A 409 -17.35 -6.59 8.69
C CYS A 409 -16.60 -7.88 9.02
N SER A 410 -16.29 -8.07 10.30
CA SER A 410 -15.53 -9.20 10.83
C SER A 410 -16.43 -10.32 11.36
N TRP A 411 -15.82 -11.47 11.62
CA TRP A 411 -16.48 -12.62 12.23
C TRP A 411 -15.47 -13.44 13.02
N ASN A 412 -15.71 -13.63 14.31
CA ASN A 412 -14.80 -14.32 15.22
C ASN A 412 -14.69 -15.85 14.99
N CYS A 413 -15.44 -16.40 14.03
CA CYS A 413 -15.52 -17.84 13.74
C CYS A 413 -15.97 -18.70 14.92
N GLY A 414 -16.72 -18.12 15.87
CA GLY A 414 -17.34 -18.82 17.00
C GLY A 414 -16.62 -18.69 18.33
N GLU A 415 -15.56 -17.85 18.43
CA GLU A 415 -14.89 -17.51 19.68
C GLU A 415 -14.16 -16.17 19.55
N GLU A 416 -14.45 -15.24 20.47
CA GLU A 416 -13.82 -13.91 20.45
C GLU A 416 -12.36 -13.98 20.90
N GLY A 417 -11.46 -13.40 20.11
CA GLY A 417 -10.02 -13.38 20.39
C GLY A 417 -9.30 -14.72 20.18
N PRO A 418 -8.16 -14.95 20.83
CA PRO A 418 -7.37 -16.16 20.67
C PRO A 418 -8.13 -17.43 21.08
N SER A 419 -8.10 -18.47 20.25
CA SER A 419 -8.80 -19.73 20.50
C SER A 419 -7.84 -20.92 20.58
N ARG A 420 -8.13 -21.88 21.49
CA ARG A 420 -7.46 -23.20 21.55
C ARG A 420 -8.31 -24.30 20.91
N ARG A 421 -9.52 -24.01 20.49
CA ARG A 421 -10.42 -24.99 19.85
C ARG A 421 -9.95 -25.27 18.42
N LYS A 422 -9.58 -26.53 18.16
CA LYS A 422 -9.09 -26.96 16.83
C LYS A 422 -10.07 -26.63 15.70
N LYS A 423 -11.39 -26.77 15.91
CA LYS A 423 -12.41 -26.44 14.90
C LYS A 423 -12.41 -24.95 14.57
N VAL A 424 -12.28 -24.07 15.57
CA VAL A 424 -12.21 -22.61 15.36
C VAL A 424 -10.94 -22.23 14.62
N GLN A 425 -9.80 -22.78 15.05
CA GLN A 425 -8.50 -22.53 14.37
C GLN A 425 -8.51 -23.00 12.91
N ALA A 426 -9.07 -24.18 12.62
CA ALA A 426 -9.20 -24.68 11.25
C ALA A 426 -10.11 -23.79 10.40
N LEU A 427 -11.23 -23.33 10.95
CA LEU A 427 -12.14 -22.42 10.26
C LEU A 427 -11.48 -21.06 9.98
N ARG A 428 -10.79 -20.46 10.96
CA ARG A 428 -10.04 -19.20 10.78
C ARG A 428 -9.00 -19.34 9.70
N LYS A 429 -8.19 -20.41 9.72
CA LYS A 429 -7.18 -20.68 8.69
C LYS A 429 -7.83 -20.77 7.30
N LYS A 430 -8.93 -21.51 7.16
CA LYS A 430 -9.68 -21.61 5.90
C LYS A 430 -10.20 -20.26 5.43
N GLN A 431 -10.74 -19.44 6.32
CA GLN A 431 -11.22 -18.10 5.97
C GLN A 431 -10.09 -17.15 5.55
N LEU A 432 -8.89 -17.26 6.14
CA LEU A 432 -7.70 -16.53 5.68
C LEU A 432 -7.27 -16.99 4.28
N GLN A 433 -7.28 -18.29 4.01
CA GLN A 433 -7.00 -18.81 2.67
C GLN A 433 -8.05 -18.35 1.65
N ASN A 434 -9.35 -18.33 2.01
CA ASN A 434 -10.40 -17.75 1.17
C ASN A 434 -10.15 -16.26 0.90
N ALA A 435 -9.72 -15.49 1.91
CA ALA A 435 -9.39 -14.07 1.76
C ALA A 435 -8.22 -13.88 0.78
N PHE A 436 -7.18 -14.71 0.85
CA PHE A 436 -6.07 -14.68 -0.10
C PHE A 436 -6.54 -15.02 -1.53
N CYS A 437 -7.40 -16.03 -1.68
CA CYS A 437 -7.99 -16.34 -2.98
C CYS A 437 -8.77 -15.15 -3.53
N MET A 438 -9.65 -14.53 -2.74
CA MET A 438 -10.42 -13.36 -3.18
C MET A 438 -9.47 -12.24 -3.62
N LEU A 439 -8.47 -11.90 -2.80
CA LEU A 439 -7.53 -10.82 -3.08
C LEU A 439 -6.67 -11.07 -4.32
N LEU A 440 -6.18 -12.29 -4.54
CA LEU A 440 -5.23 -12.61 -5.60
C LEU A 440 -5.89 -13.10 -6.90
N LEU A 441 -7.20 -13.42 -6.89
CA LEU A 441 -7.97 -13.73 -8.08
C LEU A 441 -8.78 -12.53 -8.60
N THR A 442 -8.68 -11.34 -7.97
CA THR A 442 -9.22 -10.09 -8.50
C THR A 442 -8.47 -9.65 -9.74
N GLN A 443 -9.12 -8.94 -10.65
CA GLN A 443 -8.48 -8.37 -11.85
C GLN A 443 -7.72 -7.08 -11.57
N SER A 444 -8.01 -6.40 -10.47
CA SER A 444 -7.31 -5.19 -10.04
C SER A 444 -6.03 -5.51 -9.25
N THR A 445 -5.27 -4.48 -8.86
CA THR A 445 -3.99 -4.61 -8.18
C THR A 445 -4.17 -4.98 -6.71
N PRO A 446 -3.67 -6.14 -6.25
CA PRO A 446 -3.79 -6.55 -4.85
C PRO A 446 -2.80 -5.82 -3.96
N LEU A 447 -3.25 -5.43 -2.76
CA LEU A 447 -2.45 -4.91 -1.68
C LEU A 447 -2.70 -5.71 -0.40
N ILE A 448 -1.61 -6.10 0.28
CA ILE A 448 -1.65 -6.77 1.57
C ILE A 448 -0.99 -5.90 2.65
N PHE A 449 -1.51 -5.93 3.87
CA PHE A 449 -0.90 -5.26 5.01
C PHE A 449 0.18 -6.14 5.64
N MET A 450 1.25 -5.53 6.15
CA MET A 450 2.43 -6.21 6.70
C MET A 450 2.07 -7.33 7.68
N GLY A 451 2.52 -8.54 7.37
CA GLY A 451 2.38 -9.73 8.20
C GLY A 451 1.06 -10.49 8.05
N ASP A 452 0.09 -9.99 7.29
CA ASP A 452 -1.17 -10.70 7.04
C ASP A 452 -0.93 -12.04 6.32
N GLU A 453 0.12 -12.13 5.50
CA GLU A 453 0.52 -13.33 4.78
C GLU A 453 0.93 -14.49 5.70
N PHE A 454 1.24 -14.19 6.96
CA PHE A 454 1.49 -15.20 7.99
C PHE A 454 0.67 -14.97 9.28
N GLY A 455 -0.44 -14.21 9.19
CA GLY A 455 -1.43 -14.11 10.23
C GLY A 455 -1.06 -13.17 11.39
N ASN A 456 -0.54 -11.98 11.07
CA ASN A 456 -0.32 -10.90 12.03
C ASN A 456 -1.61 -10.48 12.72
N SER A 457 -1.56 -10.27 14.04
CA SER A 457 -2.69 -9.81 14.84
C SER A 457 -2.30 -8.57 15.64
N GLN A 458 -3.15 -7.56 15.58
CA GLN A 458 -3.09 -6.36 16.44
C GLN A 458 -4.00 -6.51 17.68
N GLN A 459 -4.34 -7.75 18.04
CA GLN A 459 -5.12 -8.12 19.23
C GLN A 459 -6.53 -7.49 19.23
N GLY A 460 -7.12 -7.32 18.04
CA GLY A 460 -8.43 -6.70 17.86
C GLY A 460 -8.41 -5.17 17.91
N ASN A 461 -7.24 -4.54 18.05
CA ASN A 461 -7.11 -3.09 17.96
C ASN A 461 -7.17 -2.66 16.49
N ASN A 462 -8.27 -2.02 16.10
CA ASN A 462 -8.49 -1.57 14.73
C ASN A 462 -8.05 -0.12 14.47
N ASN A 463 -7.43 0.54 15.46
CA ASN A 463 -6.99 1.93 15.37
C ASN A 463 -5.71 2.18 16.18
N PRO A 464 -4.62 1.41 15.98
CA PRO A 464 -3.44 1.46 16.85
C PRO A 464 -2.52 2.66 16.58
N TYR A 465 -3.09 3.83 16.28
CA TYR A 465 -2.41 5.07 15.89
C TYR A 465 -1.39 5.59 16.91
N CYS A 466 -1.49 5.15 18.16
CA CYS A 466 -0.67 5.58 19.27
C CYS A 466 0.14 4.45 19.93
N GLN A 467 0.20 3.27 19.32
CA GLN A 467 0.81 2.07 19.89
C GLN A 467 2.21 1.83 19.30
N ASP A 468 3.28 2.09 20.07
CA ASP A 468 4.64 1.70 19.72
C ASP A 468 5.07 0.51 20.59
N ASN A 469 4.45 -0.63 20.37
CA ASN A 469 4.65 -1.84 21.16
C ASN A 469 4.24 -3.10 20.38
N LYS A 470 4.13 -4.24 21.07
CA LYS A 470 3.76 -5.55 20.50
C LYS A 470 2.40 -5.60 19.75
N ILE A 471 1.55 -4.58 19.88
CA ILE A 471 0.29 -4.49 19.12
C ILE A 471 0.60 -4.18 17.65
N THR A 472 1.55 -3.29 17.40
CA THR A 472 1.90 -2.84 16.04
C THR A 472 3.22 -3.40 15.52
N TRP A 473 4.08 -3.92 16.43
CA TRP A 473 5.34 -4.50 15.99
C TRP A 473 5.14 -5.91 15.46
N LEU A 474 5.55 -6.15 14.22
CA LEU A 474 5.40 -7.43 13.56
C LEU A 474 6.21 -8.54 14.25
N ASN A 475 5.52 -9.58 14.69
CA ASN A 475 6.16 -10.74 15.30
C ASN A 475 6.57 -11.76 14.23
N TRP A 476 7.82 -11.76 13.83
CA TRP A 476 8.37 -12.63 12.81
C TRP A 476 8.39 -14.12 13.15
N GLN A 477 8.22 -14.50 14.43
CA GLN A 477 8.09 -15.91 14.83
C GLN A 477 6.77 -16.52 14.32
N ASP A 478 5.76 -15.71 14.08
CA ASP A 478 4.47 -16.19 13.54
C ASP A 478 4.62 -16.72 12.10
N ARG A 479 5.66 -16.31 11.36
CA ARG A 479 6.03 -16.87 10.05
C ARG A 479 6.30 -18.37 10.12
N GLU A 480 7.03 -18.86 11.13
CA GLU A 480 7.32 -20.27 11.31
C GLU A 480 6.10 -21.02 11.83
N LYS A 481 5.39 -20.43 12.79
CA LYS A 481 4.17 -20.98 13.38
C LYS A 481 3.07 -21.19 12.35
N ASN A 482 2.92 -20.25 11.42
CA ASN A 482 1.90 -20.24 10.38
C ASN A 482 2.48 -20.49 8.97
N ALA A 483 3.53 -21.30 8.88
CA ALA A 483 4.24 -21.57 7.62
C ALA A 483 3.31 -22.08 6.50
N GLU A 484 2.26 -22.86 6.84
CA GLU A 484 1.29 -23.33 5.86
C GLU A 484 0.49 -22.18 5.24
N LEU A 485 0.15 -21.13 6.01
CA LEU A 485 -0.55 -19.96 5.52
C LEU A 485 0.35 -19.15 4.57
N LEU A 486 1.59 -18.92 4.97
CA LEU A 486 2.59 -18.25 4.13
C LEU A 486 2.87 -19.02 2.83
N ASN A 487 2.97 -20.34 2.91
CA ASN A 487 3.16 -21.18 1.71
C ASN A 487 1.94 -21.11 0.77
N PHE A 488 0.74 -21.06 1.33
CA PHE A 488 -0.48 -20.86 0.52
C PHE A 488 -0.48 -19.52 -0.18
N TRP A 489 -0.08 -18.43 0.51
CA TRP A 489 0.11 -17.12 -0.10
C TRP A 489 1.08 -17.18 -1.28
N LYS A 490 2.26 -17.76 -1.10
CA LYS A 490 3.27 -17.92 -2.17
C LYS A 490 2.73 -18.71 -3.37
N GLN A 491 1.98 -19.78 -3.13
CA GLN A 491 1.33 -20.55 -4.18
C GLN A 491 0.34 -19.70 -4.98
N MET A 492 -0.47 -18.89 -4.30
CA MET A 492 -1.44 -18.01 -4.94
C MET A 492 -0.78 -16.91 -5.77
N ILE A 493 0.31 -16.30 -5.28
CA ILE A 493 1.09 -15.32 -6.06
C ILE A 493 1.69 -15.96 -7.30
N ALA A 494 2.30 -17.15 -7.16
CA ALA A 494 2.86 -17.89 -8.28
C ALA A 494 1.77 -18.24 -9.32
N PHE A 495 0.60 -18.67 -8.85
CA PHE A 495 -0.55 -18.96 -9.69
C PHE A 495 -1.02 -17.71 -10.46
N ARG A 496 -1.21 -16.56 -9.77
CA ARG A 496 -1.60 -15.30 -10.42
C ARG A 496 -0.58 -14.90 -11.51
N LYS A 497 0.71 -14.94 -11.21
CA LYS A 497 1.78 -14.62 -12.18
C LYS A 497 1.83 -15.56 -13.39
N ALA A 498 1.43 -16.81 -13.21
CA ALA A 498 1.39 -17.80 -14.30
C ALA A 498 0.20 -17.58 -15.24
N HIS A 499 -0.86 -16.92 -14.77
CA HIS A 499 -2.13 -16.75 -15.50
C HIS A 499 -2.49 -15.28 -15.72
N PRO A 500 -1.98 -14.65 -16.80
CA PRO A 500 -2.27 -13.24 -17.12
C PRO A 500 -3.74 -12.91 -17.30
N ILE A 501 -4.58 -13.87 -17.62
CA ILE A 501 -6.04 -13.67 -17.70
C ILE A 501 -6.66 -13.21 -16.37
N LEU A 502 -5.98 -13.45 -15.23
CA LEU A 502 -6.42 -13.02 -13.90
C LEU A 502 -6.05 -11.56 -13.59
N HIS A 503 -5.12 -10.96 -14.36
CA HIS A 503 -4.67 -9.59 -14.14
C HIS A 503 -4.52 -8.83 -15.49
N PRO A 504 -5.65 -8.70 -16.23
CA PRO A 504 -5.62 -8.01 -17.52
C PRO A 504 -5.40 -6.52 -17.32
N GLU A 505 -4.88 -5.86 -18.35
CA GLU A 505 -4.69 -4.41 -18.38
C GLU A 505 -6.05 -3.67 -18.41
N GLU A 506 -7.07 -4.25 -19.07
CA GLU A 506 -8.41 -3.69 -19.23
C GLU A 506 -9.47 -4.61 -18.66
N GLU A 507 -10.59 -4.04 -18.23
CA GLU A 507 -11.73 -4.78 -17.74
C GLU A 507 -12.25 -5.78 -18.77
N LEU A 508 -12.44 -7.05 -18.40
CA LEU A 508 -13.06 -8.09 -19.24
C LEU A 508 -14.53 -7.77 -19.52
N ARG A 509 -14.97 -8.01 -20.75
CA ARG A 509 -16.24 -7.48 -21.28
C ARG A 509 -17.43 -8.42 -21.15
N ILE A 510 -17.21 -9.66 -20.73
CA ILE A 510 -18.23 -10.74 -20.72
C ILE A 510 -18.76 -11.00 -22.14
N LEU A 511 -17.91 -10.91 -23.14
CA LEU A 511 -18.22 -11.05 -24.54
C LEU A 511 -17.22 -11.95 -25.28
N ASP A 512 -17.71 -12.71 -26.27
CA ASP A 512 -16.84 -13.45 -27.19
C ASP A 512 -16.39 -12.55 -28.35
N THR A 513 -15.41 -11.68 -28.05
CA THR A 513 -14.85 -10.75 -29.05
C THR A 513 -13.89 -11.41 -30.03
N LEU A 514 -13.37 -12.60 -29.70
CA LEU A 514 -12.46 -13.37 -30.58
C LEU A 514 -13.20 -14.38 -31.48
N SER A 515 -14.55 -14.53 -31.33
CA SER A 515 -15.36 -15.56 -32.00
C SER A 515 -14.80 -16.97 -31.77
N CYS A 516 -14.29 -17.22 -30.57
CA CYS A 516 -13.68 -18.49 -30.18
C CYS A 516 -14.66 -19.49 -29.55
N GLY A 517 -15.94 -19.10 -29.41
CA GLY A 517 -17.00 -19.87 -28.78
C GLY A 517 -17.13 -19.69 -27.27
N TYR A 518 -16.32 -18.84 -26.67
CA TYR A 518 -16.30 -18.54 -25.23
C TYR A 518 -16.11 -17.05 -25.02
N PRO A 519 -16.91 -16.40 -24.13
CA PRO A 519 -16.60 -15.05 -23.68
C PRO A 519 -15.30 -15.05 -22.88
N ASP A 520 -14.65 -13.88 -22.80
CA ASP A 520 -13.44 -13.66 -22.00
C ASP A 520 -13.67 -14.02 -20.52
N LEU A 521 -14.84 -13.69 -19.99
CA LEU A 521 -15.30 -13.97 -18.63
C LEU A 521 -16.76 -14.44 -18.66
N SER A 522 -17.13 -15.40 -17.81
CA SER A 522 -18.53 -15.80 -17.62
C SER A 522 -18.83 -16.25 -16.19
N TYR A 523 -20.11 -16.16 -15.82
CA TYR A 523 -20.60 -16.53 -14.49
C TYR A 523 -21.57 -17.71 -14.56
N HIS A 524 -21.49 -18.56 -13.54
CA HIS A 524 -22.21 -19.83 -13.50
C HIS A 524 -22.82 -20.05 -12.11
N GLY A 525 -23.99 -20.69 -12.08
CA GLY A 525 -24.65 -21.11 -10.87
C GLY A 525 -24.82 -22.63 -10.83
N GLN A 526 -25.98 -23.09 -10.37
CA GLN A 526 -26.35 -24.52 -10.42
C GLN A 526 -26.50 -25.05 -11.87
N ASN A 527 -26.71 -24.13 -12.81
CA ASN A 527 -26.68 -24.40 -14.24
C ASN A 527 -25.58 -23.54 -14.90
N ALA A 528 -24.88 -24.12 -15.89
CA ALA A 528 -23.85 -23.38 -16.62
C ALA A 528 -24.45 -22.17 -17.34
N TRP A 529 -23.72 -21.06 -17.39
CA TRP A 529 -24.11 -19.79 -18.05
C TRP A 529 -25.32 -19.07 -17.41
N ARG A 530 -25.72 -19.50 -16.21
CA ARG A 530 -26.86 -18.94 -15.49
C ARG A 530 -26.47 -18.67 -14.03
N PRO A 531 -25.80 -17.52 -13.75
CA PRO A 531 -25.53 -17.12 -12.39
C PRO A 531 -26.84 -16.84 -11.67
N GLN A 532 -26.87 -17.14 -10.39
CA GLN A 532 -27.97 -16.87 -9.49
C GLN A 532 -27.52 -15.80 -8.52
N THR A 533 -28.05 -14.61 -8.61
CA THR A 533 -27.65 -13.45 -7.82
C THR A 533 -28.71 -13.00 -6.81
N GLU A 534 -29.68 -13.84 -6.52
CA GLU A 534 -30.68 -13.59 -5.51
C GLU A 534 -30.01 -13.39 -4.13
N SER A 535 -30.67 -12.61 -3.29
CA SER A 535 -30.10 -12.13 -2.02
C SER A 535 -29.58 -13.24 -1.09
N TYR A 536 -30.21 -14.41 -1.12
CA TYR A 536 -29.85 -15.57 -0.29
C TYR A 536 -28.67 -16.39 -0.85
N ASN A 537 -28.26 -16.17 -2.11
CA ASN A 537 -27.17 -16.92 -2.71
C ASN A 537 -25.81 -16.43 -2.26
N ARG A 538 -24.91 -17.38 -1.95
CA ARG A 538 -23.54 -17.16 -1.46
C ARG A 538 -22.52 -18.02 -2.20
N HIS A 539 -22.88 -18.48 -3.41
CA HIS A 539 -22.01 -19.32 -4.23
C HIS A 539 -22.09 -18.92 -5.70
N VAL A 540 -20.97 -19.02 -6.38
CA VAL A 540 -20.84 -18.69 -7.80
C VAL A 540 -19.62 -19.39 -8.40
N GLY A 541 -19.72 -19.76 -9.68
CA GLY A 541 -18.60 -20.14 -10.52
C GLY A 541 -18.24 -19.00 -11.48
N ILE A 542 -16.96 -18.70 -11.59
CA ILE A 542 -16.41 -17.69 -12.50
C ILE A 542 -15.47 -18.41 -13.45
N MET A 543 -15.75 -18.39 -14.74
CA MET A 543 -14.86 -18.93 -15.76
C MET A 543 -14.14 -17.83 -16.51
N TYR A 544 -12.85 -17.96 -16.65
CA TYR A 544 -11.97 -17.13 -17.47
C TYR A 544 -11.52 -17.93 -18.69
N CYS A 545 -11.63 -17.35 -19.88
CA CYS A 545 -11.16 -17.95 -21.12
C CYS A 545 -9.73 -17.51 -21.41
N GLY A 546 -8.75 -18.38 -21.22
CA GLY A 546 -7.33 -18.06 -21.39
C GLY A 546 -6.91 -17.63 -22.80
N LYS A 547 -7.75 -17.87 -23.83
CA LYS A 547 -7.48 -17.37 -25.19
C LYS A 547 -7.39 -15.86 -25.30
N TYR A 548 -7.90 -15.12 -24.33
CA TYR A 548 -7.86 -13.66 -24.25
C TYR A 548 -6.59 -13.12 -23.59
N ALA A 549 -5.69 -13.98 -23.11
CA ALA A 549 -4.43 -13.61 -22.54
C ALA A 549 -3.29 -14.47 -23.07
N LYS A 550 -2.06 -13.95 -23.04
CA LYS A 550 -0.85 -14.68 -23.42
C LYS A 550 0.04 -14.86 -22.21
N THR A 551 0.52 -16.09 -22.03
CA THR A 551 1.50 -16.38 -21.00
C THR A 551 2.83 -15.68 -21.28
N PRO A 552 3.71 -15.50 -20.29
CA PRO A 552 5.06 -14.95 -20.50
C PRO A 552 5.90 -15.71 -21.53
N GLN A 553 5.57 -16.98 -21.79
CA GLN A 553 6.22 -17.81 -22.80
C GLN A 553 5.63 -17.65 -24.21
N GLY A 554 4.60 -16.80 -24.36
CA GLY A 554 3.98 -16.45 -25.65
C GLY A 554 2.86 -17.38 -26.13
N GLY A 555 2.47 -18.38 -25.33
CA GLY A 555 1.29 -19.24 -25.59
C GLY A 555 -0.02 -18.58 -25.13
N GLU A 556 -1.17 -19.17 -25.52
CA GLU A 556 -2.47 -18.84 -24.90
C GLU A 556 -2.44 -19.27 -23.43
N ASP A 557 -3.11 -18.51 -22.56
CA ASP A 557 -3.33 -18.89 -21.17
C ASP A 557 -4.36 -20.04 -21.07
N SER A 558 -4.48 -20.67 -19.91
CA SER A 558 -5.42 -21.74 -19.67
C SER A 558 -6.84 -21.22 -19.41
N PHE A 559 -7.84 -22.06 -19.69
CA PHE A 559 -9.17 -21.84 -19.13
C PHE A 559 -9.09 -22.02 -17.62
N LEU A 560 -9.63 -21.07 -16.86
CA LEU A 560 -9.69 -21.15 -15.40
C LEU A 560 -11.15 -21.12 -14.94
N TYR A 561 -11.46 -21.88 -13.90
CA TYR A 561 -12.77 -21.85 -13.25
C TYR A 561 -12.60 -21.71 -11.75
N VAL A 562 -13.08 -20.59 -11.21
CA VAL A 562 -13.04 -20.25 -9.78
C VAL A 562 -14.41 -20.53 -9.19
N ALA A 563 -14.54 -21.56 -8.37
CA ALA A 563 -15.76 -21.94 -7.66
C ALA A 563 -15.71 -21.39 -6.23
N MET A 564 -16.60 -20.46 -5.90
CA MET A 564 -16.71 -19.85 -4.57
C MET A 564 -18.00 -20.32 -3.89
N ASN A 565 -17.89 -20.78 -2.65
CA ASN A 565 -19.03 -21.09 -1.79
C ASN A 565 -18.82 -20.53 -0.39
N MET A 566 -19.48 -19.42 -0.05
CA MET A 566 -19.47 -18.83 1.31
C MET A 566 -20.68 -19.26 2.15
N HIS A 567 -21.54 -20.13 1.62
CA HIS A 567 -22.60 -20.78 2.39
C HIS A 567 -22.01 -21.79 3.41
N TRP A 568 -22.71 -22.03 4.49
CA TRP A 568 -22.33 -23.01 5.54
C TRP A 568 -22.66 -24.46 5.20
N GLU A 569 -23.28 -24.71 4.06
CA GLU A 569 -23.58 -26.03 3.51
C GLU A 569 -22.89 -26.22 2.15
N PRO A 570 -22.64 -27.48 1.75
CA PRO A 570 -22.13 -27.76 0.41
C PRO A 570 -23.09 -27.22 -0.66
N GLN A 571 -22.56 -26.67 -1.73
CA GLN A 571 -23.33 -26.11 -2.83
C GLN A 571 -22.93 -26.75 -4.17
N LYS A 572 -23.93 -26.96 -5.02
CA LYS A 572 -23.72 -27.51 -6.35
C LYS A 572 -23.45 -26.37 -7.33
N LEU A 573 -22.39 -26.50 -8.12
CA LEU A 573 -22.08 -25.63 -9.24
C LEU A 573 -21.92 -26.42 -10.53
N ALA A 574 -22.39 -25.83 -11.63
CA ALA A 574 -22.21 -26.39 -12.97
C ALA A 574 -20.89 -25.91 -13.58
N PHE A 575 -20.18 -26.84 -14.23
CA PHE A 575 -18.94 -26.54 -14.96
C PHE A 575 -19.26 -26.40 -16.45
N PRO A 576 -18.87 -25.29 -17.09
CA PRO A 576 -19.01 -25.14 -18.54
C PRO A 576 -18.21 -26.21 -19.27
N LYS A 577 -18.72 -26.67 -20.42
CA LYS A 577 -17.93 -27.55 -21.28
C LYS A 577 -16.71 -26.84 -21.82
N LEU A 578 -15.58 -27.50 -21.73
CA LEU A 578 -14.34 -27.08 -22.36
C LEU A 578 -14.30 -27.45 -23.84
N PRO A 579 -13.36 -26.91 -24.63
CA PRO A 579 -13.07 -27.38 -25.97
C PRO A 579 -12.81 -28.88 -26.00
N LYS A 580 -13.13 -29.52 -27.16
CA LYS A 580 -12.99 -30.98 -27.32
C LYS A 580 -11.56 -31.44 -27.02
N GLY A 581 -11.40 -32.41 -26.13
CA GLY A 581 -10.15 -33.00 -25.73
C GLY A 581 -9.52 -32.32 -24.50
N MET A 582 -10.29 -31.47 -23.83
CA MET A 582 -9.89 -30.86 -22.54
C MET A 582 -10.82 -31.30 -21.41
N GLU A 583 -10.31 -31.28 -20.20
CA GLU A 583 -11.04 -31.54 -18.97
C GLU A 583 -10.67 -30.57 -17.86
N TRP A 584 -11.54 -30.40 -16.87
CA TRP A 584 -11.26 -29.59 -15.67
C TRP A 584 -10.41 -30.38 -14.69
N ASN A 585 -9.27 -29.80 -14.29
CA ASN A 585 -8.38 -30.32 -13.27
C ASN A 585 -8.33 -29.38 -12.07
N LEU A 586 -8.55 -29.90 -10.86
CA LEU A 586 -8.43 -29.11 -9.63
C LEU A 586 -6.96 -28.77 -9.36
N VAL A 587 -6.63 -27.48 -9.29
CA VAL A 587 -5.26 -27.01 -9.05
C VAL A 587 -5.09 -26.43 -7.66
N LEU A 588 -6.16 -25.88 -7.05
CA LEU A 588 -6.12 -25.28 -5.74
C LEU A 588 -7.48 -25.39 -5.04
N ALA A 589 -7.48 -25.66 -3.74
CA ALA A 589 -8.67 -25.62 -2.90
C ALA A 589 -8.34 -25.22 -1.46
N THR A 590 -9.19 -24.40 -0.84
CA THR A 590 -9.09 -24.00 0.59
C THR A 590 -9.67 -25.07 1.52
N GLU A 591 -10.42 -26.02 0.99
CA GLU A 591 -10.89 -27.24 1.65
C GLU A 591 -10.55 -28.44 0.77
N LYS A 592 -9.85 -29.42 1.31
CA LYS A 592 -9.52 -30.67 0.64
C LYS A 592 -10.46 -31.76 1.15
N SER A 593 -11.60 -31.96 0.50
CA SER A 593 -12.44 -33.12 0.73
C SER A 593 -12.48 -33.99 -0.52
N GLU A 594 -12.62 -35.29 -0.35
CA GLU A 594 -12.76 -36.24 -1.47
C GLU A 594 -13.96 -35.90 -2.36
N ASP A 595 -15.02 -35.33 -1.77
CA ASP A 595 -16.24 -34.89 -2.47
C ASP A 595 -16.02 -33.61 -3.31
N THR A 596 -15.04 -32.77 -2.96
CA THR A 596 -14.72 -31.53 -3.69
C THR A 596 -13.92 -31.80 -4.96
N LEU A 597 -13.30 -33.00 -5.06
CA LEU A 597 -12.31 -33.32 -6.07
C LEU A 597 -12.88 -33.94 -7.35
N THR A 598 -14.15 -34.35 -7.36
CA THR A 598 -14.74 -35.02 -8.51
C THR A 598 -15.76 -34.14 -9.21
N VAL A 599 -15.43 -33.71 -10.44
CA VAL A 599 -16.39 -33.26 -11.41
C VAL A 599 -17.17 -34.51 -11.82
N GLN A 600 -18.38 -34.71 -11.27
CA GLN A 600 -19.21 -35.88 -11.58
C GLN A 600 -19.80 -35.74 -12.99
N GLU A 601 -19.47 -36.68 -13.86
CA GLU A 601 -20.25 -36.87 -15.07
C GLU A 601 -21.62 -37.36 -14.68
N LYS A 602 -22.67 -36.63 -15.03
CA LYS A 602 -24.03 -37.09 -14.90
C LYS A 602 -24.35 -38.14 -15.95
N GLU A 603 -25.22 -39.08 -15.55
CA GLU A 603 -25.86 -40.05 -16.44
C GLU A 603 -26.12 -39.52 -17.86
N GLU A 604 -25.98 -40.34 -18.87
CA GLU A 604 -25.96 -40.07 -20.33
C GLU A 604 -27.01 -39.10 -20.88
N GLN A 605 -28.00 -38.67 -20.10
CA GLN A 605 -29.07 -37.75 -20.51
C GLN A 605 -28.86 -36.27 -20.14
N SER A 606 -27.92 -35.91 -19.25
CA SER A 606 -27.69 -34.48 -18.87
C SER A 606 -26.34 -33.98 -19.43
N ARG A 607 -26.44 -32.95 -20.27
CA ARG A 607 -25.30 -32.33 -20.98
C ARG A 607 -24.37 -31.47 -20.11
N GLU A 608 -24.56 -31.39 -18.80
CA GLU A 608 -23.83 -30.52 -17.91
C GLU A 608 -23.00 -31.29 -16.89
N GLN A 609 -21.71 -30.96 -16.80
CA GLN A 609 -20.82 -31.41 -15.70
C GLN A 609 -21.17 -30.59 -14.45
N THR A 610 -21.20 -31.20 -13.29
CA THR A 610 -21.46 -30.50 -12.01
C THR A 610 -20.50 -30.99 -10.92
N GLY A 611 -20.14 -30.06 -10.01
CA GLY A 611 -19.34 -30.38 -8.84
C GLY A 611 -19.99 -29.87 -7.56
N ILE A 612 -19.66 -30.48 -6.44
CA ILE A 612 -20.07 -30.03 -5.11
C ILE A 612 -18.92 -29.27 -4.50
N ILE A 613 -19.15 -28.02 -4.16
CA ILE A 613 -18.16 -27.14 -3.50
C ILE A 613 -18.42 -27.17 -2.00
N ALA A 614 -17.38 -27.47 -1.23
CA ALA A 614 -17.45 -27.58 0.22
C ALA A 614 -17.93 -26.27 0.89
N PRO A 615 -18.47 -26.34 2.12
CA PRO A 615 -18.91 -25.15 2.84
C PRO A 615 -17.76 -24.16 3.09
N ARG A 616 -18.02 -22.87 2.90
CA ARG A 616 -17.05 -21.79 3.18
C ARG A 616 -15.69 -22.08 2.55
N SER A 617 -15.69 -22.37 1.24
CA SER A 617 -14.46 -22.71 0.52
C SER A 617 -14.43 -22.12 -0.89
N ILE A 618 -13.21 -22.02 -1.41
CA ILE A 618 -12.92 -21.65 -2.79
C ILE A 618 -12.10 -22.78 -3.41
N ALA A 619 -12.45 -23.16 -4.64
CA ALA A 619 -11.71 -24.13 -5.44
C ALA A 619 -11.42 -23.56 -6.82
N VAL A 620 -10.21 -23.76 -7.32
CA VAL A 620 -9.76 -23.28 -8.63
C VAL A 620 -9.42 -24.47 -9.49
N TYR A 621 -10.00 -24.50 -10.67
CA TYR A 621 -9.79 -25.54 -11.69
C TYR A 621 -9.15 -24.94 -12.93
N GLU A 622 -8.30 -25.72 -13.57
CA GLU A 622 -7.65 -25.39 -14.82
C GLU A 622 -8.09 -26.36 -15.92
N GLY A 623 -8.37 -25.85 -17.10
CA GLY A 623 -8.66 -26.66 -18.28
C GLY A 623 -7.38 -27.25 -18.86
N VAL A 624 -7.24 -28.59 -18.77
CA VAL A 624 -6.05 -29.32 -19.25
C VAL A 624 -6.38 -30.20 -20.44
N VAL A 625 -5.41 -30.39 -21.34
CA VAL A 625 -5.57 -31.29 -22.49
C VAL A 625 -5.44 -32.74 -22.02
N MET A 626 -6.44 -33.59 -22.33
CA MET A 626 -6.45 -34.99 -21.95
C MET A 626 -5.22 -35.75 -22.52
N ALA A 627 -4.61 -36.63 -21.75
CA ALA A 627 -3.40 -37.36 -22.12
C ALA A 627 -3.53 -38.16 -23.44
N ALA A 628 -4.72 -38.71 -23.75
CA ALA A 628 -5.01 -39.41 -25.03
C ALA A 628 -5.02 -38.49 -26.26
N SER A 629 -5.22 -37.17 -26.08
CA SER A 629 -5.16 -36.19 -27.18
C SER A 629 -3.74 -35.64 -27.39
N GLN A 630 -2.90 -35.61 -26.38
CA GLN A 630 -1.48 -35.22 -26.52
C GLN A 630 -0.72 -36.16 -27.45
N ASP A 631 -1.01 -37.46 -27.44
CA ASP A 631 -0.39 -38.44 -28.35
C ASP A 631 -0.82 -38.28 -29.81
N LYS A 632 -2.06 -37.78 -30.06
CA LYS A 632 -2.52 -37.49 -31.42
C LYS A 632 -1.92 -36.23 -31.98
N GLU A 633 -1.77 -35.16 -31.19
CA GLU A 633 -1.11 -33.90 -31.61
C GLU A 633 0.38 -34.10 -31.86
N LYS A 634 1.08 -34.84 -31.00
CA LYS A 634 2.48 -35.22 -31.23
C LYS A 634 2.64 -36.04 -32.52
N LYS A 635 1.72 -36.95 -32.82
CA LYS A 635 1.71 -37.75 -34.06
C LYS A 635 1.38 -36.92 -35.30
N VAL A 636 0.52 -35.90 -35.19
CA VAL A 636 0.16 -34.98 -36.29
C VAL A 636 1.34 -34.02 -36.55
N SER A 637 1.95 -33.45 -35.52
CA SER A 637 3.12 -32.59 -35.68
C SER A 637 4.34 -33.36 -36.24
N ALA A 638 4.58 -34.59 -35.79
CA ALA A 638 5.61 -35.44 -36.33
C ALA A 638 5.37 -35.82 -37.80
N ARG A 639 4.09 -36.03 -38.22
CA ARG A 639 3.72 -36.26 -39.64
C ARG A 639 3.88 -34.99 -40.49
N SER A 640 3.59 -33.80 -39.94
CA SER A 640 3.77 -32.54 -40.65
C SER A 640 5.23 -32.16 -40.83
N LEU A 641 6.08 -32.47 -39.83
CA LEU A 641 7.54 -32.34 -39.94
C LEU A 641 8.13 -33.34 -40.98
N LYS A 642 7.71 -34.62 -40.98
CA LYS A 642 8.15 -35.58 -41.99
C LYS A 642 7.74 -35.17 -43.41
N LYS A 643 6.52 -34.66 -43.63
CA LYS A 643 6.11 -34.13 -44.94
C LYS A 643 6.90 -32.91 -45.38
N LYS A 644 7.40 -32.09 -44.48
CA LYS A 644 8.28 -30.94 -44.82
C LYS A 644 9.72 -31.36 -45.15
N THR A 645 10.22 -32.44 -44.55
CA THR A 645 11.54 -33.00 -44.87
C THR A 645 11.55 -33.79 -46.18
N ASP A 646 10.47 -34.48 -46.53
CA ASP A 646 10.35 -35.21 -47.78
C ASP A 646 10.18 -34.30 -49.01
N VAL A 647 9.62 -33.08 -48.84
CA VAL A 647 9.54 -32.07 -49.92
C VAL A 647 10.81 -31.25 -50.08
N ALA A 648 11.72 -31.23 -49.12
CA ALA A 648 13.01 -30.54 -49.20
C ALA A 648 14.14 -31.42 -49.77
N GLY A 649 13.87 -32.72 -49.93
CA GLY A 649 14.82 -33.66 -50.55
C GLY A 649 14.64 -33.90 -52.04
N GLU A 650 13.61 -33.32 -52.69
CA GLU A 650 13.35 -33.43 -54.13
C GLU A 650 13.51 -32.11 -54.89
N ARG A 651 14.42 -31.23 -54.44
CA ARG A 651 14.84 -30.06 -55.25
C ARG A 651 16.34 -29.96 -55.32
#